data_eba28dea48286d5a6cd221951c43ea99
#
_entry.id   eba28dea48286d5a6cd221951c43ea99
#
_cell.length_a   1.000
_cell.length_b   1.000
_cell.length_c   1.000
_cell.angle_alpha   90.00
_cell.angle_beta   90.00
_cell.angle_gamma   90.00
#
_symmetry.space_group_name_H-M   'P 1'
#
loop_
_entity.id
_entity.type
_entity.pdbx_description
1 polymer ?
#
loop_
_entity_poly.entity_id
_entity_poly.type
_entity_poly.pdbx_seq_one_letter_code
_entity_poly.pdbx_strand_id
1 'polypeptide(L)'
;MSKPTLLLVDGSSYLYRAYHAMAQLSAPDGAPTGALYGVLNMLRRLRADYVHDYCAVVFDAKGKNFRHEMFPDYKATRPPMPDDLRPQAEALPDLVRLMGWPVLVIPQVEADDVIGTLAAMAGEAGWNVVVSTGDKDMAQLVNDRVTLVNTMSGETLDIEGVKEKFGVRPDQIRDYLALMGDKVDNVPGVEKCGPKTAVKWLEAYGSLAGVMEHAAEIKGKVGENLQAALPQLPLSYDLVTIKTDVDLHSELSDGLESLRRTSPKWSQLAVDFKRWGFRTWLKEAESRMHEAADGDLFGSDTIGEQAALDMETSSEKIIERAPAPEKLDYQAVTTEAQFAALLDRLSQADTIGIDTETTSLDAMNASMVGISIAFQAGEAVYIPVGHSLTAAPEQLDLQDVLGRLKPHLENPALKKIGQNLKYDQHVFANYGIALNGIAGDAMLASYIIESHLGHGLDELSERWLGLETITYESLCGKGAKQIGFADVAIGQATEYAAQDADFALRLEAHLRAQMDAKQLEMYEKMELPVAQVLFEMERNGVQIDRAELARQSAELGAELMKLEQEAYAAAGQPFNLNSPKQLQEILFDKMGIPTKGLKKTAKGGISTNEAVLEQLAPDYPLPKIILQNRSLAKLKSTYTDKLPEMISPKDGRVHTTYAQAVAITGRLASNNPNLQNIPIRTAEGRRVRRAFTAPQGSVIVSADYSQIELRIMAHLSGDKTLIAAFQNGEDVHRRTAAEVFGIAPENVSPEQRRYAKTINFGLIYGMGQYGLAKSLGIDNLSAKTFIDRYFARYPGVAEYMQRTKEQATAQGFVETLFGRRLYLPDIRNKNANARAGAERAAINAPMQGTASDLIKRAMIDVSRWLSDDLLQSKLIMQVHDELVLEVPEAELDSVKEKLPQIMAKVDEGMLNVPLVAEVGVGMNWEEAH
;
A
#
# COMPACT_ATOMS: atom_id res chain seq x y z
N MET A 1 18.68 35.44 6.44
CA MET A 1 18.49 34.21 7.28
C MET A 1 17.00 33.98 7.42
N SER A 2 16.49 32.79 7.13
CA SER A 2 15.11 32.40 7.42
C SER A 2 14.86 32.57 8.93
N LYS A 3 13.65 32.95 9.32
CA LYS A 3 13.29 33.02 10.75
C LYS A 3 13.23 31.60 11.30
N PRO A 4 13.69 31.37 12.55
CA PRO A 4 13.55 30.05 13.19
C PRO A 4 12.09 29.61 13.25
N THR A 5 11.86 28.29 13.15
CA THR A 5 10.54 27.68 13.28
C THR A 5 10.49 26.78 14.52
N LEU A 6 9.47 26.99 15.35
CA LEU A 6 9.15 26.16 16.52
C LEU A 6 7.97 25.24 16.21
N LEU A 7 8.17 23.94 16.33
CA LEU A 7 7.16 22.91 16.17
C LEU A 7 6.64 22.45 17.54
N LEU A 8 5.38 22.73 17.84
CA LEU A 8 4.72 22.34 19.08
C LEU A 8 3.74 21.19 18.82
N VAL A 9 3.75 20.17 19.65
CA VAL A 9 2.90 19.00 19.51
C VAL A 9 2.08 18.78 20.77
N ASP A 10 0.77 18.70 20.62
CA ASP A 10 -0.15 18.30 21.68
C ASP A 10 -0.09 16.78 21.86
N GLY A 11 0.76 16.34 22.79
CA GLY A 11 1.04 14.94 23.06
C GLY A 11 -0.15 14.19 23.65
N SER A 12 -0.99 14.86 24.43
CA SER A 12 -2.21 14.30 25.01
C SER A 12 -3.25 14.01 23.93
N SER A 13 -3.48 14.94 23.02
CA SER A 13 -4.36 14.73 21.86
C SER A 13 -3.84 13.58 20.97
N TYR A 14 -2.54 13.52 20.73
CA TYR A 14 -1.91 12.44 19.96
C TYR A 14 -2.12 11.07 20.59
N LEU A 15 -1.98 10.97 21.94
CA LEU A 15 -2.15 9.72 22.67
C LEU A 15 -3.57 9.16 22.53
N TYR A 16 -4.59 9.98 22.78
CA TYR A 16 -5.97 9.54 22.67
C TYR A 16 -6.36 9.21 21.22
N ARG A 17 -5.88 9.99 20.27
CA ARG A 17 -6.12 9.74 18.82
C ARG A 17 -5.48 8.43 18.37
N ALA A 18 -4.24 8.17 18.78
CA ALA A 18 -3.55 6.91 18.46
C ALA A 18 -4.27 5.71 19.09
N TYR A 19 -4.71 5.84 20.33
CA TYR A 19 -5.47 4.80 21.02
C TYR A 19 -6.75 4.41 20.27
N HIS A 20 -7.50 5.38 19.75
CA HIS A 20 -8.72 5.12 19.01
C HIS A 20 -8.51 4.67 17.54
N ALA A 21 -7.37 5.00 16.95
CA ALA A 21 -7.09 4.72 15.54
C ALA A 21 -6.33 3.41 15.32
N MET A 22 -5.49 2.99 16.28
CA MET A 22 -4.61 1.84 16.10
C MET A 22 -5.28 0.53 16.51
N ALA A 23 -4.99 -0.53 15.74
CA ALA A 23 -5.38 -1.89 16.09
C ALA A 23 -4.75 -2.29 17.44
N GLN A 24 -5.35 -3.27 18.14
CA GLN A 24 -4.81 -3.83 19.37
C GLN A 24 -3.45 -4.50 19.12
N LEU A 25 -2.39 -3.71 19.22
CA LEU A 25 -1.01 -4.19 19.25
C LEU A 25 -0.62 -4.50 20.69
N SER A 26 0.17 -5.55 20.87
CA SER A 26 0.63 -5.98 22.19
C SER A 26 2.13 -6.23 22.18
N ALA A 27 2.79 -5.88 23.28
CA ALA A 27 4.16 -6.25 23.57
C ALA A 27 4.32 -7.77 23.75
N PRO A 28 5.54 -8.30 23.77
CA PRO A 28 5.80 -9.73 23.99
C PRO A 28 5.23 -10.30 25.30
N ASP A 29 5.07 -9.47 26.33
CA ASP A 29 4.46 -9.79 27.63
C ASP A 29 2.95 -9.65 27.65
N GLY A 30 2.33 -9.23 26.55
CA GLY A 30 0.89 -9.02 26.40
C GLY A 30 0.41 -7.62 26.75
N ALA A 31 1.28 -6.69 27.19
CA ALA A 31 0.93 -5.31 27.46
C ALA A 31 0.46 -4.59 26.16
N PRO A 32 -0.58 -3.74 26.22
CA PRO A 32 -1.05 -3.01 25.06
C PRO A 32 -0.01 -1.97 24.62
N THR A 33 0.22 -1.84 23.31
CA THR A 33 1.25 -0.95 22.73
C THR A 33 0.79 -0.09 21.58
N GLY A 34 -0.47 -0.24 21.15
CA GLY A 34 -1.00 0.42 19.95
C GLY A 34 -0.93 1.95 20.02
N ALA A 35 -1.26 2.56 21.17
CA ALA A 35 -1.19 4.00 21.33
C ALA A 35 0.25 4.52 21.30
N LEU A 36 1.20 3.83 21.96
CA LEU A 36 2.63 4.15 21.90
C LEU A 36 3.12 4.14 20.46
N TYR A 37 2.90 3.03 19.77
CA TYR A 37 3.31 2.89 18.36
C TYR A 37 2.74 4.00 17.49
N GLY A 38 1.44 4.28 17.65
CA GLY A 38 0.76 5.32 16.87
C GLY A 38 1.34 6.72 17.09
N VAL A 39 1.59 7.10 18.36
CA VAL A 39 2.17 8.43 18.66
C VAL A 39 3.59 8.55 18.12
N LEU A 40 4.44 7.56 18.39
CA LEU A 40 5.84 7.60 17.92
C LEU A 40 5.91 7.65 16.38
N ASN A 41 5.03 6.93 15.68
CA ASN A 41 4.94 6.99 14.24
C ASN A 41 4.46 8.37 13.73
N MET A 42 3.45 8.98 14.40
CA MET A 42 3.00 10.34 14.06
C MET A 42 4.10 11.37 14.27
N LEU A 43 4.90 11.27 15.33
CA LEU A 43 6.03 12.17 15.60
C LEU A 43 7.15 12.00 14.54
N ARG A 44 7.43 10.77 14.12
CA ARG A 44 8.40 10.49 13.05
C ARG A 44 7.96 11.13 11.72
N ARG A 45 6.69 10.96 11.36
CA ARG A 45 6.10 11.55 10.17
C ARG A 45 6.08 13.09 10.24
N LEU A 46 5.66 13.66 11.37
CA LEU A 46 5.62 15.10 11.56
C LEU A 46 7.01 15.75 11.41
N ARG A 47 8.03 15.05 11.85
CA ARG A 47 9.42 15.47 11.66
C ARG A 47 9.83 15.52 10.19
N ALA A 48 9.40 14.54 9.39
CA ALA A 48 9.68 14.52 7.96
C ALA A 48 8.89 15.58 7.19
N ASP A 49 7.64 15.83 7.62
CA ASP A 49 6.71 16.72 6.91
C ASP A 49 6.95 18.21 7.20
N TYR A 50 7.63 18.57 8.31
CA TYR A 50 7.81 19.98 8.74
C TYR A 50 9.25 20.27 9.12
N VAL A 51 9.90 21.14 8.35
CA VAL A 51 11.24 21.67 8.70
C VAL A 51 11.12 22.59 9.91
N HIS A 52 11.90 22.32 10.95
CA HIS A 52 11.87 23.06 12.21
C HIS A 52 13.25 23.08 12.85
N ASP A 53 13.56 24.19 13.52
CA ASP A 53 14.81 24.39 14.25
C ASP A 53 14.66 23.95 15.71
N TYR A 54 13.45 24.14 16.26
CA TYR A 54 13.09 23.86 17.64
C TYR A 54 11.77 23.09 17.71
N CYS A 55 11.61 22.27 18.74
CA CYS A 55 10.36 21.50 18.90
C CYS A 55 10.05 21.23 20.38
N ALA A 56 8.79 20.95 20.68
CA ALA A 56 8.38 20.41 21.98
C ALA A 56 7.14 19.54 21.84
N VAL A 57 7.07 18.48 22.64
CA VAL A 57 5.86 17.68 22.84
C VAL A 57 5.35 17.97 24.25
N VAL A 58 4.12 18.42 24.34
CA VAL A 58 3.51 18.83 25.63
C VAL A 58 2.43 17.83 26.03
N PHE A 59 2.47 17.37 27.28
CA PHE A 59 1.48 16.46 27.84
C PHE A 59 0.78 17.10 29.06
N ASP A 60 -0.48 16.75 29.27
CA ASP A 60 -1.21 17.10 30.48
C ASP A 60 -0.60 16.44 31.69
N ALA A 61 -0.45 17.20 32.76
CA ALA A 61 -0.03 16.68 34.05
C ALA A 61 -1.18 15.95 34.76
N LYS A 62 -0.85 15.00 35.63
CA LYS A 62 -1.86 14.32 36.47
C LYS A 62 -2.37 15.27 37.53
N GLY A 63 -3.67 15.32 37.74
CA GLY A 63 -4.30 16.06 38.82
C GLY A 63 -5.28 17.15 38.36
N LYS A 64 -5.71 17.98 39.32
CA LYS A 64 -6.59 19.13 39.06
C LYS A 64 -5.75 20.32 38.59
N ASN A 65 -6.31 21.10 37.68
CA ASN A 65 -5.73 22.36 37.21
C ASN A 65 -6.55 23.56 37.72
N PHE A 66 -6.14 24.77 37.40
CA PHE A 66 -6.77 26.02 37.86
C PHE A 66 -8.26 26.14 37.39
N ARG A 67 -8.64 25.52 36.24
CA ARG A 67 -10.02 25.51 35.76
C ARG A 67 -10.96 24.73 36.67
N HIS A 68 -10.47 23.69 37.38
CA HIS A 68 -11.25 23.00 38.39
C HIS A 68 -11.44 23.82 39.68
N GLU A 69 -10.56 24.79 39.96
CA GLU A 69 -10.75 25.73 41.06
C GLU A 69 -11.81 26.76 40.69
N MET A 70 -11.84 27.22 39.43
CA MET A 70 -12.84 28.16 38.92
C MET A 70 -14.23 27.51 38.80
N PHE A 71 -14.26 26.24 38.31
CA PHE A 71 -15.49 25.51 38.09
C PHE A 71 -15.27 24.01 38.45
N PRO A 72 -15.74 23.58 39.66
CA PRO A 72 -15.52 22.21 40.13
C PRO A 72 -16.03 21.10 39.23
N ASP A 73 -17.06 21.38 38.41
CA ASP A 73 -17.66 20.47 37.46
C ASP A 73 -16.96 20.46 36.09
N TYR A 74 -15.85 21.20 35.94
CA TYR A 74 -15.05 21.19 34.71
C TYR A 74 -14.54 19.79 34.41
N LYS A 75 -14.76 19.29 33.15
CA LYS A 75 -14.45 17.94 32.69
C LYS A 75 -15.08 16.78 33.51
N ALA A 76 -16.06 17.06 34.38
CA ALA A 76 -16.71 16.02 35.20
C ALA A 76 -17.45 14.93 34.37
N THR A 77 -17.80 15.24 33.13
CA THR A 77 -18.49 14.34 32.20
C THR A 77 -17.53 13.43 31.39
N ARG A 78 -16.22 13.68 31.45
CA ARG A 78 -15.24 12.86 30.75
C ARG A 78 -15.12 11.48 31.42
N PRO A 79 -15.17 10.38 30.63
CA PRO A 79 -14.90 9.05 31.16
C PRO A 79 -13.43 8.96 31.64
N PRO A 80 -13.15 8.13 32.68
CA PRO A 80 -11.79 7.92 33.14
C PRO A 80 -10.94 7.30 32.03
N MET A 81 -9.62 7.51 32.11
CA MET A 81 -8.67 6.91 31.17
C MET A 81 -8.80 5.37 31.19
N PRO A 82 -8.95 4.71 30.03
CA PRO A 82 -9.00 3.26 29.94
C PRO A 82 -7.80 2.59 30.61
N ASP A 83 -8.02 1.46 31.28
CA ASP A 83 -6.95 0.78 32.02
C ASP A 83 -5.82 0.25 31.13
N ASP A 84 -6.11 -0.10 29.87
CA ASP A 84 -5.15 -0.54 28.85
C ASP A 84 -4.39 0.63 28.21
N LEU A 85 -4.88 1.86 28.32
CA LEU A 85 -4.16 3.07 27.89
C LEU A 85 -3.20 3.59 28.96
N ARG A 86 -3.50 3.37 30.24
CA ARG A 86 -2.73 3.93 31.36
C ARG A 86 -1.23 3.62 31.31
N PRO A 87 -0.78 2.35 31.15
CA PRO A 87 0.64 2.03 31.09
C PRO A 87 1.33 2.64 29.88
N GLN A 88 0.59 2.83 28.78
CA GLN A 88 1.11 3.47 27.57
C GLN A 88 1.29 4.99 27.78
N ALA A 89 0.33 5.65 28.44
CA ALA A 89 0.40 7.06 28.77
C ALA A 89 1.55 7.38 29.75
N GLU A 90 1.87 6.46 30.65
CA GLU A 90 2.98 6.60 31.58
C GLU A 90 4.36 6.46 30.93
N ALA A 91 4.48 5.56 29.94
CA ALA A 91 5.74 5.29 29.24
C ALA A 91 6.05 6.30 28.12
N LEU A 92 5.00 6.91 27.54
CA LEU A 92 5.13 7.73 26.33
C LEU A 92 6.07 8.93 26.48
N PRO A 93 6.00 9.76 27.53
CA PRO A 93 6.87 10.93 27.68
C PRO A 93 8.37 10.57 27.67
N ASP A 94 8.73 9.45 28.29
CA ASP A 94 10.12 9.01 28.34
C ASP A 94 10.61 8.49 27.00
N LEU A 95 9.80 7.73 26.29
CA LEU A 95 10.10 7.29 24.92
C LEU A 95 10.30 8.48 23.97
N VAL A 96 9.46 9.51 24.09
CA VAL A 96 9.57 10.73 23.28
C VAL A 96 10.85 11.50 23.60
N ARG A 97 11.23 11.60 24.88
CA ARG A 97 12.53 12.18 25.29
C ARG A 97 13.71 11.41 24.73
N LEU A 98 13.64 10.09 24.76
CA LEU A 98 14.68 9.23 24.19
C LEU A 98 14.83 9.39 22.67
N MET A 99 13.74 9.74 21.96
CA MET A 99 13.79 10.10 20.54
C MET A 99 14.38 11.50 20.27
N GLY A 100 14.83 12.19 21.30
CA GLY A 100 15.45 13.50 21.20
C GLY A 100 14.49 14.69 21.15
N TRP A 101 13.20 14.49 21.43
CA TRP A 101 12.22 15.57 21.54
C TRP A 101 12.20 16.16 22.96
N PRO A 102 12.28 17.48 23.12
CA PRO A 102 11.95 18.13 24.37
C PRO A 102 10.50 17.81 24.78
N VAL A 103 10.30 17.42 26.03
CA VAL A 103 8.98 17.06 26.56
C VAL A 103 8.67 17.88 27.79
N LEU A 104 7.52 18.56 27.76
CA LEU A 104 7.01 19.36 28.85
C LEU A 104 5.75 18.76 29.48
N VAL A 105 5.72 18.73 30.81
CA VAL A 105 4.58 18.26 31.62
C VAL A 105 4.48 19.17 32.82
N ILE A 106 3.64 20.21 32.78
CA ILE A 106 3.59 21.26 33.75
C ILE A 106 2.40 21.05 34.71
N PRO A 107 2.60 20.97 36.04
CA PRO A 107 1.52 20.77 36.97
C PRO A 107 0.55 21.98 37.01
N GLN A 108 -0.71 21.70 37.33
CA GLN A 108 -1.78 22.69 37.57
C GLN A 108 -2.26 23.48 36.35
N VAL A 109 -1.71 23.23 35.18
CA VAL A 109 -2.14 23.78 33.89
C VAL A 109 -2.41 22.66 32.90
N GLU A 110 -3.06 22.97 31.79
CA GLU A 110 -3.27 22.01 30.66
C GLU A 110 -2.18 22.15 29.61
N ALA A 111 -2.00 21.11 28.79
CA ALA A 111 -1.04 21.13 27.67
C ALA A 111 -1.29 22.35 26.76
N ASP A 112 -2.54 22.72 26.58
CA ASP A 112 -2.97 23.84 25.73
C ASP A 112 -2.39 25.18 26.26
N ASP A 113 -2.39 25.39 27.58
CA ASP A 113 -1.87 26.61 28.21
C ASP A 113 -0.34 26.70 28.04
N VAL A 114 0.36 25.58 28.15
CA VAL A 114 1.80 25.52 27.92
C VAL A 114 2.14 25.77 26.43
N ILE A 115 1.39 25.16 25.51
CA ILE A 115 1.54 25.41 24.06
C ILE A 115 1.23 26.87 23.74
N GLY A 116 0.18 27.44 24.29
CA GLY A 116 -0.17 28.86 24.14
C GLY A 116 0.92 29.80 24.60
N THR A 117 1.54 29.49 25.74
CA THR A 117 2.65 30.26 26.30
C THR A 117 3.90 30.17 25.43
N LEU A 118 4.28 28.97 24.98
CA LEU A 118 5.42 28.77 24.10
C LEU A 118 5.21 29.47 22.75
N ALA A 119 3.99 29.42 22.19
CA ALA A 119 3.64 30.12 20.97
C ALA A 119 3.75 31.64 21.10
N ALA A 120 3.32 32.21 22.24
CA ALA A 120 3.46 33.62 22.54
C ALA A 120 4.95 34.03 22.67
N MET A 121 5.74 33.30 23.47
CA MET A 121 7.19 33.54 23.63
C MET A 121 7.94 33.48 22.28
N ALA A 122 7.67 32.49 21.44
CA ALA A 122 8.28 32.35 20.13
C ALA A 122 7.84 33.47 19.19
N GLY A 123 6.57 33.88 19.24
CA GLY A 123 6.03 35.02 18.48
C GLY A 123 6.70 36.34 18.87
N GLU A 124 6.93 36.59 20.15
CA GLU A 124 7.66 37.77 20.66
C GLU A 124 9.15 37.76 20.21
N ALA A 125 9.78 36.58 20.18
CA ALA A 125 11.12 36.37 19.65
C ALA A 125 11.19 36.50 18.11
N GLY A 126 10.06 36.67 17.44
CA GLY A 126 9.97 36.83 15.99
C GLY A 126 10.03 35.55 15.19
N TRP A 127 9.86 34.38 15.83
CA TRP A 127 9.87 33.04 15.19
C TRP A 127 8.52 32.68 14.57
N ASN A 128 8.54 31.73 13.66
CA ASN A 128 7.33 31.06 13.18
C ASN A 128 6.98 29.88 14.11
N VAL A 129 5.70 29.59 14.26
CA VAL A 129 5.22 28.51 15.13
C VAL A 129 4.23 27.63 14.37
N VAL A 130 4.47 26.33 14.37
CA VAL A 130 3.56 25.33 13.88
C VAL A 130 3.05 24.50 15.07
N VAL A 131 1.75 24.52 15.33
CA VAL A 131 1.14 23.72 16.41
C VAL A 131 0.43 22.53 15.80
N SER A 132 0.88 21.33 16.12
CA SER A 132 0.26 20.10 15.66
C SER A 132 -0.73 19.56 16.71
N THR A 133 -2.00 19.74 16.45
CA THR A 133 -3.10 19.34 17.34
C THR A 133 -4.36 18.98 16.55
N GLY A 134 -5.28 18.28 17.18
CA GLY A 134 -6.65 18.08 16.69
C GLY A 134 -7.69 18.89 17.46
N ASP A 135 -7.24 19.67 18.46
CA ASP A 135 -8.14 20.45 19.30
C ASP A 135 -8.56 21.74 18.58
N LYS A 136 -9.89 21.95 18.50
CA LYS A 136 -10.49 23.14 17.91
C LYS A 136 -10.22 24.43 18.71
N ASP A 137 -10.00 24.29 20.01
CA ASP A 137 -9.84 25.42 20.94
C ASP A 137 -8.51 26.13 20.71
N MET A 138 -7.51 25.41 20.20
CA MET A 138 -6.22 25.97 19.79
C MET A 138 -6.32 26.98 18.63
N ALA A 139 -7.45 27.05 17.91
CA ALA A 139 -7.64 28.00 16.81
C ALA A 139 -7.58 29.47 17.30
N GLN A 140 -7.75 29.73 18.60
CA GLN A 140 -7.58 31.03 19.19
C GLN A 140 -6.13 31.53 19.21
N LEU A 141 -5.14 30.64 19.04
CA LEU A 141 -3.71 30.97 19.01
C LEU A 141 -3.23 31.41 17.63
N VAL A 142 -4.02 31.17 16.58
CA VAL A 142 -3.61 31.42 15.17
C VAL A 142 -3.45 32.93 14.93
N ASN A 143 -2.36 33.31 14.32
CA ASN A 143 -2.02 34.66 13.89
C ASN A 143 -1.03 34.61 12.72
N ASP A 144 -0.43 35.76 12.33
CA ASP A 144 0.52 35.86 11.22
C ASP A 144 1.77 34.97 11.37
N ARG A 145 2.02 34.41 12.55
CA ARG A 145 3.19 33.59 12.87
C ARG A 145 2.84 32.19 13.39
N VAL A 146 1.64 31.99 13.87
CA VAL A 146 1.16 30.74 14.44
C VAL A 146 0.18 30.08 13.49
N THR A 147 0.48 28.87 13.06
CA THR A 147 -0.35 28.03 12.19
C THR A 147 -0.65 26.71 12.88
N LEU A 148 -1.89 26.23 12.79
CA LEU A 148 -2.24 24.90 13.28
C LEU A 148 -2.19 23.87 12.15
N VAL A 149 -1.74 22.68 12.46
CA VAL A 149 -1.73 21.55 11.52
C VAL A 149 -2.38 20.31 12.15
N ASN A 150 -3.21 19.63 11.39
CA ASN A 150 -3.79 18.36 11.78
C ASN A 150 -3.23 17.25 10.87
N THR A 151 -2.25 16.51 11.35
CA THR A 151 -1.54 15.48 10.60
C THR A 151 -2.39 14.30 10.13
N MET A 152 -3.61 14.11 10.65
CA MET A 152 -4.50 13.03 10.20
C MET A 152 -5.43 13.43 9.06
N SER A 153 -5.89 14.68 9.06
CA SER A 153 -6.75 15.21 7.99
C SER A 153 -5.95 15.91 6.88
N GLY A 154 -4.65 16.21 7.14
CA GLY A 154 -3.85 17.06 6.27
C GLY A 154 -4.26 18.54 6.29
N GLU A 155 -5.11 18.93 7.25
CA GLU A 155 -5.67 20.28 7.33
C GLU A 155 -4.67 21.24 7.98
N THR A 156 -4.48 22.38 7.35
CA THR A 156 -3.70 23.51 7.87
C THR A 156 -4.62 24.70 8.11
N LEU A 157 -4.57 25.30 9.29
CA LEU A 157 -5.36 26.44 9.67
C LEU A 157 -4.45 27.64 9.94
N ASP A 158 -4.39 28.54 8.99
CA ASP A 158 -3.96 29.94 9.12
C ASP A 158 -5.18 30.82 9.43
N ILE A 159 -5.02 32.13 9.40
CA ILE A 159 -6.10 33.10 9.70
C ILE A 159 -7.32 32.89 8.80
N GLU A 160 -7.12 32.67 7.49
CA GLU A 160 -8.23 32.43 6.56
C GLU A 160 -8.82 31.04 6.75
N GLY A 161 -8.01 30.01 6.99
CA GLY A 161 -8.47 28.65 7.28
C GLY A 161 -9.34 28.57 8.54
N VAL A 162 -9.01 29.35 9.59
CA VAL A 162 -9.87 29.47 10.79
C VAL A 162 -11.21 30.12 10.43
N LYS A 163 -11.19 31.17 9.63
CA LYS A 163 -12.39 31.87 9.19
C LYS A 163 -13.28 31.00 8.31
N GLU A 164 -12.69 30.25 7.38
CA GLU A 164 -13.45 29.31 6.54
C GLU A 164 -14.09 28.20 7.36
N LYS A 165 -13.35 27.67 8.34
CA LYS A 165 -13.81 26.52 9.13
C LYS A 165 -14.85 26.90 10.20
N PHE A 166 -14.63 27.99 10.93
CA PHE A 166 -15.46 28.36 12.09
C PHE A 166 -16.42 29.52 11.79
N GLY A 167 -16.22 30.25 10.70
CA GLY A 167 -17.02 31.44 10.33
C GLY A 167 -16.65 32.67 11.15
N VAL A 168 -15.58 32.64 11.97
CA VAL A 168 -15.10 33.74 12.82
C VAL A 168 -13.58 33.86 12.71
N ARG A 169 -13.02 35.02 13.03
CA ARG A 169 -11.57 35.24 13.08
C ARG A 169 -10.96 34.56 14.32
N PRO A 170 -9.63 34.25 14.27
CA PRO A 170 -8.92 33.66 15.42
C PRO A 170 -9.13 34.41 16.74
N ASP A 171 -9.14 35.74 16.74
CA ASP A 171 -9.37 36.59 17.91
C ASP A 171 -10.80 36.47 18.46
N GLN A 172 -11.76 35.98 17.70
CA GLN A 172 -13.14 35.72 18.07
C GLN A 172 -13.43 34.27 18.50
N ILE A 173 -12.47 33.37 18.41
CA ILE A 173 -12.68 31.94 18.74
C ILE A 173 -13.07 31.77 20.20
N ARG A 174 -12.48 32.55 21.16
CA ARG A 174 -12.86 32.52 22.57
C ARG A 174 -14.33 32.92 22.78
N ASP A 175 -14.75 34.00 22.13
CA ASP A 175 -16.13 34.46 22.16
C ASP A 175 -17.11 33.43 21.61
N TYR A 176 -16.73 32.83 20.48
CA TYR A 176 -17.47 31.78 19.81
C TYR A 176 -17.65 30.53 20.69
N LEU A 177 -16.57 30.05 21.32
CA LEU A 177 -16.61 28.92 22.23
C LEU A 177 -17.41 29.21 23.51
N ALA A 178 -17.27 30.39 24.08
CA ALA A 178 -18.02 30.80 25.26
C ALA A 178 -19.54 30.87 25.01
N LEU A 179 -19.94 31.36 23.83
CA LEU A 179 -21.34 31.36 23.42
C LEU A 179 -21.92 29.98 23.23
N MET A 180 -21.17 29.07 22.62
CA MET A 180 -21.63 27.72 22.34
C MET A 180 -21.56 26.79 23.54
N GLY A 181 -20.60 27.01 24.43
CA GLY A 181 -20.20 26.06 25.46
C GLY A 181 -19.52 24.82 24.88
N ASP A 182 -18.98 23.99 25.76
CA ASP A 182 -18.43 22.69 25.38
C ASP A 182 -19.00 21.58 26.26
N LYS A 183 -19.70 20.62 25.63
CA LYS A 183 -20.31 19.48 26.34
C LYS A 183 -19.28 18.44 26.78
N VAL A 184 -18.16 18.36 26.10
CA VAL A 184 -17.10 17.39 26.42
C VAL A 184 -16.35 17.82 27.67
N ASP A 185 -16.08 19.13 27.78
CA ASP A 185 -15.37 19.72 28.91
C ASP A 185 -16.33 20.31 29.98
N ASN A 186 -17.63 20.12 29.75
CA ASN A 186 -18.69 20.60 30.61
C ASN A 186 -18.64 22.11 30.81
N VAL A 187 -18.23 22.84 29.75
CA VAL A 187 -18.25 24.31 29.80
C VAL A 187 -19.67 24.81 29.48
N PRO A 188 -20.29 25.59 30.34
CA PRO A 188 -21.63 26.10 30.09
C PRO A 188 -21.63 27.10 28.93
N GLY A 189 -22.69 27.08 28.12
CA GLY A 189 -22.90 28.00 27.01
C GLY A 189 -24.33 28.49 26.98
N VAL A 190 -24.70 29.23 25.94
CA VAL A 190 -26.10 29.67 25.74
C VAL A 190 -26.92 28.49 25.20
N GLU A 191 -27.98 28.12 25.90
CA GLU A 191 -28.82 26.98 25.50
C GLU A 191 -29.38 27.17 24.08
N LYS A 192 -29.22 26.17 23.22
CA LYS A 192 -29.59 26.17 21.78
C LYS A 192 -28.81 27.16 20.91
N CYS A 193 -27.73 27.74 21.40
CA CYS A 193 -26.79 28.46 20.58
C CYS A 193 -25.87 27.44 19.87
N GLY A 194 -25.99 27.34 18.58
CA GLY A 194 -25.10 26.53 17.74
C GLY A 194 -24.18 27.41 16.90
N PRO A 195 -23.28 26.80 16.10
CA PRO A 195 -22.26 27.49 15.29
C PRO A 195 -22.83 28.69 14.51
N LYS A 196 -23.90 28.46 13.76
CA LYS A 196 -24.54 29.53 12.95
C LYS A 196 -25.07 30.69 13.75
N THR A 197 -25.52 30.45 14.99
CA THR A 197 -26.06 31.48 15.85
C THR A 197 -24.93 32.29 16.46
N ALA A 198 -23.89 31.64 16.93
CA ALA A 198 -22.71 32.31 17.51
C ALA A 198 -22.02 33.19 16.44
N VAL A 199 -21.79 32.67 15.24
CA VAL A 199 -21.24 33.43 14.10
C VAL A 199 -22.08 34.67 13.81
N LYS A 200 -23.40 34.49 13.64
CA LYS A 200 -24.31 35.62 13.35
C LYS A 200 -24.25 36.71 14.42
N TRP A 201 -24.15 36.34 15.71
CA TRP A 201 -24.06 37.31 16.79
C TRP A 201 -22.69 37.99 16.78
N LEU A 202 -21.61 37.30 16.59
CA LEU A 202 -20.26 37.85 16.53
C LEU A 202 -20.05 38.74 15.30
N GLU A 203 -20.70 38.44 14.17
CA GLU A 203 -20.74 39.31 12.99
C GLU A 203 -21.49 40.62 13.30
N ALA A 204 -22.62 40.52 14.02
CA ALA A 204 -23.45 41.67 14.32
C ALA A 204 -22.88 42.59 15.42
N TYR A 205 -22.30 42.02 16.46
CA TYR A 205 -21.92 42.74 17.70
C TYR A 205 -20.39 42.70 17.97
N GLY A 206 -19.62 42.06 17.15
CA GLY A 206 -18.15 42.08 17.16
C GLY A 206 -17.45 41.16 18.18
N SER A 207 -17.99 41.07 19.42
CA SER A 207 -17.40 40.27 20.51
C SER A 207 -18.46 39.73 21.46
N LEU A 208 -18.08 38.80 22.36
CA LEU A 208 -18.98 38.34 23.45
C LEU A 208 -19.49 39.51 24.29
N ALA A 209 -18.65 40.46 24.65
CA ALA A 209 -19.04 41.65 25.39
C ALA A 209 -20.13 42.43 24.64
N GLY A 210 -19.95 42.67 23.35
CA GLY A 210 -20.96 43.31 22.50
C GLY A 210 -22.28 42.51 22.40
N VAL A 211 -22.21 41.18 22.32
CA VAL A 211 -23.41 40.32 22.33
C VAL A 211 -24.12 40.41 23.69
N MET A 212 -23.39 40.46 24.81
CA MET A 212 -23.96 40.59 26.16
C MET A 212 -24.62 41.94 26.35
N GLU A 213 -23.99 43.01 25.90
CA GLU A 213 -24.53 44.38 25.98
C GLU A 213 -25.85 44.55 25.23
N HIS A 214 -25.97 43.92 24.08
CA HIS A 214 -27.16 43.98 23.24
C HIS A 214 -28.10 42.77 23.41
N ALA A 215 -27.94 41.98 24.46
CA ALA A 215 -28.75 40.78 24.71
C ALA A 215 -30.25 41.02 24.75
N ALA A 216 -30.69 42.21 25.23
CA ALA A 216 -32.09 42.61 25.30
C ALA A 216 -32.73 42.87 23.91
N GLU A 217 -31.91 43.15 22.89
CA GLU A 217 -32.35 43.40 21.50
C GLU A 217 -32.54 42.11 20.71
N ILE A 218 -31.95 41.01 21.14
CA ILE A 218 -31.98 39.69 20.47
C ILE A 218 -33.30 39.00 20.82
N LYS A 219 -34.21 38.92 19.85
CA LYS A 219 -35.57 38.40 20.01
C LYS A 219 -35.63 36.88 19.81
N GLY A 220 -36.67 36.27 20.38
CA GLY A 220 -36.99 34.84 20.22
C GLY A 220 -36.37 33.98 21.29
N LYS A 221 -36.63 32.66 21.23
CA LYS A 221 -36.27 31.72 22.32
C LYS A 221 -34.75 31.65 22.61
N VAL A 222 -33.91 31.81 21.58
CA VAL A 222 -32.46 31.81 21.78
C VAL A 222 -31.99 33.13 22.42
N GLY A 223 -32.69 34.27 22.18
CA GLY A 223 -32.45 35.53 22.88
C GLY A 223 -32.81 35.46 24.37
N GLU A 224 -33.95 34.84 24.69
CA GLU A 224 -34.33 34.55 26.10
C GLU A 224 -33.25 33.66 26.78
N ASN A 225 -32.78 32.65 26.09
CA ASN A 225 -31.72 31.78 26.63
C ASN A 225 -30.39 32.54 26.81
N LEU A 226 -30.05 33.45 25.91
CA LEU A 226 -28.91 34.38 26.09
C LEU A 226 -29.04 35.23 27.32
N GLN A 227 -30.19 35.86 27.56
CA GLN A 227 -30.41 36.65 28.73
C GLN A 227 -30.31 35.86 30.04
N ALA A 228 -30.82 34.62 30.03
CA ALA A 228 -30.66 33.69 31.13
C ALA A 228 -29.18 33.26 31.36
N ALA A 229 -28.38 33.20 30.31
CA ALA A 229 -26.97 32.79 30.36
C ALA A 229 -26.00 33.92 30.72
N LEU A 230 -26.40 35.19 30.69
CA LEU A 230 -25.53 36.35 30.95
C LEU A 230 -24.67 36.23 32.23
N PRO A 231 -25.17 35.74 33.39
CA PRO A 231 -24.35 35.63 34.60
C PRO A 231 -23.21 34.63 34.50
N GLN A 232 -23.34 33.62 33.63
CA GLN A 232 -22.38 32.53 33.51
C GLN A 232 -21.38 32.70 32.35
N LEU A 233 -21.71 33.55 31.35
CA LEU A 233 -20.84 33.72 30.14
C LEU A 233 -19.43 34.23 30.47
N PRO A 234 -19.17 35.11 31.46
CA PRO A 234 -17.81 35.46 31.87
C PRO A 234 -17.00 34.22 32.33
N LEU A 235 -17.60 33.35 33.15
CA LEU A 235 -16.98 32.09 33.56
C LEU A 235 -16.69 31.18 32.34
N SER A 236 -17.66 31.07 31.43
CA SER A 236 -17.47 30.27 30.20
C SER A 236 -16.31 30.78 29.35
N TYR A 237 -16.19 32.12 29.22
CA TYR A 237 -15.10 32.76 28.52
C TYR A 237 -13.73 32.48 29.16
N ASP A 238 -13.64 32.56 30.51
CA ASP A 238 -12.41 32.27 31.23
C ASP A 238 -12.02 30.77 31.12
N LEU A 239 -13.01 29.86 31.17
CA LEU A 239 -12.77 28.41 31.04
C LEU A 239 -12.23 27.99 29.66
N VAL A 240 -12.68 28.64 28.55
CA VAL A 240 -12.23 28.35 27.19
C VAL A 240 -10.97 29.13 26.79
N THR A 241 -10.53 30.08 27.60
CA THR A 241 -9.33 30.88 27.32
C THR A 241 -8.08 30.08 27.62
N ILE A 242 -7.22 29.94 26.62
CA ILE A 242 -5.89 29.36 26.75
C ILE A 242 -4.96 30.43 27.35
N LYS A 243 -4.26 30.07 28.43
CA LYS A 243 -3.23 30.94 29.03
C LYS A 243 -2.01 31.02 28.14
N THR A 244 -1.41 32.22 28.11
CA THR A 244 -0.20 32.50 27.34
C THR A 244 0.93 33.07 28.21
N ASP A 245 0.79 32.95 29.54
CA ASP A 245 1.65 33.51 30.55
C ASP A 245 2.01 32.50 31.67
N VAL A 246 2.03 31.22 31.36
CA VAL A 246 2.46 30.17 32.30
C VAL A 246 3.94 30.35 32.62
N ASP A 247 4.29 30.27 33.90
CA ASP A 247 5.70 30.30 34.33
C ASP A 247 6.40 29.01 33.91
N LEU A 248 7.33 29.10 32.92
CA LEU A 248 8.12 28.01 32.38
C LEU A 248 9.62 28.15 32.69
N HIS A 249 10.02 29.04 33.58
CA HIS A 249 11.42 29.32 33.86
C HIS A 249 12.17 28.09 34.42
N SER A 250 11.52 27.23 35.17
CA SER A 250 12.12 26.02 35.70
C SER A 250 12.43 24.98 34.63
N GLU A 251 11.64 24.91 33.54
CA GLU A 251 11.75 23.95 32.46
C GLU A 251 12.58 24.48 31.29
N LEU A 252 12.67 25.80 31.16
CA LEU A 252 13.39 26.47 30.07
C LEU A 252 14.56 27.28 30.61
N SER A 253 15.59 26.62 31.18
CA SER A 253 16.75 27.25 31.78
C SER A 253 17.49 28.21 30.84
N ASP A 254 17.50 27.89 29.54
CA ASP A 254 18.14 28.69 28.47
C ASP A 254 17.07 29.34 27.55
N GLY A 255 15.90 29.59 28.07
CA GLY A 255 14.78 30.11 27.29
C GLY A 255 14.36 29.17 26.17
N LEU A 256 14.01 29.72 25.02
CA LEU A 256 13.58 28.91 23.84
C LEU A 256 14.69 28.01 23.26
N GLU A 257 15.98 28.27 23.57
CA GLU A 257 17.11 27.38 23.17
C GLU A 257 17.00 26.00 23.83
N SER A 258 16.37 25.89 25.00
CA SER A 258 16.09 24.61 25.67
C SER A 258 15.20 23.68 24.85
N LEU A 259 14.51 24.22 23.82
CA LEU A 259 13.64 23.46 22.92
C LEU A 259 14.38 22.95 21.68
N ARG A 260 15.70 23.10 21.62
CA ARG A 260 16.50 22.51 20.54
C ARG A 260 16.49 20.99 20.67
N ARG A 261 16.21 20.33 19.57
CA ARG A 261 16.18 18.88 19.51
C ARG A 261 17.56 18.28 19.78
N THR A 262 17.61 17.21 20.53
CA THR A 262 18.84 16.44 20.80
C THR A 262 18.90 15.17 19.94
N SER A 263 20.06 14.56 19.83
CA SER A 263 20.22 13.26 19.16
C SER A 263 19.45 12.16 19.92
N PRO A 264 18.78 11.22 19.20
CA PRO A 264 18.12 10.08 19.83
C PRO A 264 19.09 9.23 20.65
N LYS A 265 18.64 8.72 21.79
CA LYS A 265 19.43 7.84 22.66
C LYS A 265 19.21 6.40 22.24
N TRP A 266 19.82 5.99 21.13
CA TRP A 266 19.57 4.72 20.44
C TRP A 266 19.74 3.49 21.35
N SER A 267 20.73 3.45 22.23
CA SER A 267 20.95 2.34 23.16
C SER A 267 19.79 2.11 24.13
N GLN A 268 19.19 3.20 24.64
CA GLN A 268 18.05 3.13 25.53
C GLN A 268 16.76 2.84 24.74
N LEU A 269 16.61 3.46 23.57
CA LEU A 269 15.51 3.18 22.67
C LEU A 269 15.46 1.71 22.22
N ALA A 270 16.61 1.07 21.98
CA ALA A 270 16.67 -0.35 21.64
C ALA A 270 16.06 -1.22 22.75
N VAL A 271 16.38 -0.92 24.01
CA VAL A 271 15.82 -1.64 25.18
C VAL A 271 14.30 -1.47 25.24
N ASP A 272 13.82 -0.23 25.09
CA ASP A 272 12.40 0.06 25.17
C ASP A 272 11.62 -0.48 23.93
N PHE A 273 12.18 -0.37 22.74
CA PHE A 273 11.56 -0.94 21.54
C PHE A 273 11.47 -2.48 21.61
N LYS A 274 12.47 -3.13 22.21
CA LYS A 274 12.42 -4.56 22.50
C LYS A 274 11.33 -4.91 23.51
N ARG A 275 11.24 -4.13 24.60
CA ARG A 275 10.20 -4.27 25.64
C ARG A 275 8.81 -4.13 25.06
N TRP A 276 8.57 -3.08 24.25
CA TRP A 276 7.27 -2.75 23.66
C TRP A 276 6.96 -3.51 22.38
N GLY A 277 7.88 -4.37 21.88
CA GLY A 277 7.68 -5.19 20.70
C GLY A 277 7.74 -4.44 19.36
N PHE A 278 8.40 -3.29 19.30
CA PHE A 278 8.55 -2.47 18.10
C PHE A 278 9.74 -2.95 17.25
N ARG A 279 9.58 -4.08 16.59
CA ARG A 279 10.66 -4.81 15.92
C ARG A 279 11.42 -4.01 14.86
N THR A 280 10.69 -3.27 14.01
CA THR A 280 11.28 -2.45 12.96
C THR A 280 12.16 -1.35 13.55
N TRP A 281 11.64 -0.64 14.55
CA TRP A 281 12.39 0.43 15.23
C TRP A 281 13.50 -0.09 16.14
N LEU A 282 13.37 -1.31 16.66
CA LEU A 282 14.47 -1.97 17.36
C LEU A 282 15.66 -2.21 16.42
N LYS A 283 15.39 -2.74 15.21
CA LYS A 283 16.45 -2.94 14.21
C LYS A 283 17.12 -1.63 13.80
N GLU A 284 16.32 -0.57 13.61
CA GLU A 284 16.84 0.76 13.33
C GLU A 284 17.73 1.27 14.49
N ALA A 285 17.27 1.15 15.74
CA ALA A 285 18.04 1.58 16.90
C ALA A 285 19.37 0.79 17.05
N GLU A 286 19.33 -0.52 16.81
CA GLU A 286 20.51 -1.39 16.81
C GLU A 286 21.50 -1.00 15.70
N SER A 287 21.03 -0.71 14.48
CA SER A 287 21.86 -0.23 13.37
C SER A 287 22.53 1.10 13.72
N ARG A 288 21.78 2.07 14.24
CA ARG A 288 22.33 3.39 14.63
C ARG A 288 23.32 3.33 15.80
N MET A 289 23.23 2.29 16.65
CA MET A 289 24.22 2.06 17.72
C MET A 289 25.57 1.61 17.16
N HIS A 290 25.58 0.80 16.12
CA HIS A 290 26.81 0.36 15.45
C HIS A 290 27.50 1.51 14.69
N GLU A 291 26.73 2.37 14.04
CA GLU A 291 27.27 3.58 13.37
C GLU A 291 27.95 4.55 14.35
N ALA A 292 27.47 4.63 15.60
CA ALA A 292 28.06 5.47 16.64
C ALA A 292 29.34 4.84 17.26
N ALA A 293 29.48 3.51 17.18
CA ALA A 293 30.64 2.80 17.71
C ALA A 293 31.87 2.84 16.77
N ASP A 294 31.66 2.96 15.46
CA ASP A 294 32.75 3.07 14.47
C ASP A 294 33.37 4.47 14.37
N GLY A 295 32.75 5.48 15.01
CA GLY A 295 33.24 6.87 15.02
C GLY A 295 34.20 7.26 16.12
N ASP A 296 34.50 6.39 17.10
CA ASP A 296 35.34 6.74 18.25
C ASP A 296 36.45 5.68 18.51
N LEU A 297 37.44 5.70 17.64
CA LEU A 297 38.65 4.90 17.77
C LEU A 297 39.77 5.77 18.41
N PHE A 298 39.59 6.13 19.71
CA PHE A 298 40.70 6.50 20.63
C PHE A 298 40.17 6.70 22.06
N GLY A 299 40.43 5.71 22.94
CA GLY A 299 40.33 5.92 24.41
C GLY A 299 39.89 4.70 25.21
N SER A 300 40.80 3.87 25.44
CA SER A 300 41.10 2.89 26.56
C SER A 300 40.02 2.54 27.61
N ASP A 301 40.02 1.24 27.83
CA ASP A 301 40.07 0.45 29.08
C ASP A 301 38.79 -0.24 29.56
N THR A 302 38.87 -1.55 29.31
CA THR A 302 38.54 -2.68 30.21
C THR A 302 37.27 -2.64 31.06
N ILE A 303 36.42 -3.64 30.85
CA ILE A 303 35.96 -4.65 31.77
C ILE A 303 34.89 -5.52 31.06
N GLY A 304 35.15 -6.80 30.94
CA GLY A 304 34.33 -7.92 31.30
C GLY A 304 34.05 -8.93 30.20
N GLU A 305 35.04 -9.79 29.88
CA GLU A 305 34.76 -11.12 29.33
C GLU A 305 33.88 -11.90 30.32
N GLN A 306 32.61 -12.11 29.96
CA GLN A 306 31.79 -13.25 30.43
C GLN A 306 30.32 -13.17 29.98
N ALA A 307 30.06 -12.90 28.69
CA ALA A 307 28.74 -13.12 28.10
C ALA A 307 28.80 -13.46 26.59
N ALA A 308 29.89 -14.10 26.18
CA ALA A 308 30.07 -14.53 24.79
C ALA A 308 30.13 -16.05 24.70
N LEU A 309 29.15 -16.75 25.26
CA LEU A 309 28.88 -18.17 24.97
C LEU A 309 27.39 -18.40 25.21
N ASP A 310 26.61 -18.23 24.18
CA ASP A 310 25.27 -18.82 23.88
C ASP A 310 24.47 -18.02 22.85
N MET A 311 25.10 -17.69 21.72
CA MET A 311 24.37 -17.23 20.54
C MET A 311 25.08 -17.60 19.23
N GLU A 312 25.34 -18.88 19.04
CA GLU A 312 25.50 -19.43 17.70
C GLU A 312 24.16 -20.01 17.30
N THR A 313 23.45 -19.33 16.39
CA THR A 313 22.64 -19.81 15.28
C THR A 313 21.56 -18.80 14.89
N SER A 314 21.96 -17.79 14.16
CA SER A 314 21.23 -17.25 13.00
C SER A 314 22.18 -16.25 12.31
N SER A 315 22.82 -16.67 11.26
CA SER A 315 23.56 -15.79 10.37
C SER A 315 22.59 -14.87 9.67
N GLU A 316 22.28 -13.71 10.26
CA GLU A 316 21.78 -12.58 9.49
C GLU A 316 22.93 -12.18 8.56
N LYS A 317 22.73 -12.29 7.26
CA LYS A 317 23.65 -11.73 6.28
C LYS A 317 23.81 -10.25 6.60
N ILE A 318 25.02 -9.82 6.93
CA ILE A 318 25.38 -8.41 6.95
C ILE A 318 25.10 -7.90 5.53
N ILE A 319 24.23 -6.93 5.40
CA ILE A 319 23.97 -6.29 4.09
C ILE A 319 25.23 -5.51 3.76
N GLU A 320 26.02 -6.01 2.83
CA GLU A 320 27.16 -5.32 2.30
C GLU A 320 26.66 -4.20 1.37
N ARG A 321 26.85 -2.94 1.77
CA ARG A 321 26.44 -1.77 0.99
C ARG A 321 27.38 -1.56 -0.19
N ALA A 322 26.83 -1.05 -1.29
CA ALA A 322 27.64 -0.65 -2.42
C ALA A 322 28.58 0.50 -2.03
N PRO A 323 29.83 0.51 -2.51
CA PRO A 323 30.79 1.60 -2.23
C PRO A 323 30.24 2.94 -2.71
N ALA A 324 30.37 3.98 -1.87
CA ALA A 324 30.03 5.33 -2.26
C ALA A 324 31.05 5.90 -3.29
N PRO A 325 30.62 6.67 -4.29
CA PRO A 325 31.53 7.37 -5.18
C PRO A 325 32.27 8.48 -4.42
N GLU A 326 33.53 8.73 -4.80
CA GLU A 326 34.34 9.80 -4.19
C GLU A 326 33.74 11.21 -4.37
N LYS A 327 33.03 11.43 -5.48
CA LYS A 327 32.40 12.70 -5.82
C LYS A 327 31.14 12.45 -6.68
N LEU A 328 30.12 13.28 -6.49
CA LEU A 328 28.97 13.35 -7.40
C LEU A 328 29.22 14.43 -8.46
N ASP A 329 29.00 14.07 -9.72
CA ASP A 329 29.08 14.97 -10.88
C ASP A 329 27.81 14.83 -11.72
N TYR A 330 26.80 15.63 -11.36
CA TYR A 330 25.50 15.67 -12.03
C TYR A 330 25.37 16.97 -12.82
N GLN A 331 25.19 16.87 -14.12
CA GLN A 331 25.19 18.01 -15.01
C GLN A 331 23.94 18.09 -15.88
N ALA A 332 23.41 19.31 -16.06
CA ALA A 332 22.37 19.56 -17.04
C ALA A 332 23.00 19.75 -18.44
N VAL A 333 22.42 19.12 -19.45
CA VAL A 333 22.78 19.26 -20.87
C VAL A 333 21.75 20.20 -21.51
N THR A 334 22.07 21.48 -21.57
CA THR A 334 21.16 22.53 -22.08
C THR A 334 21.65 23.20 -23.36
N THR A 335 22.90 22.91 -23.78
CA THR A 335 23.50 23.50 -24.95
C THR A 335 23.89 22.46 -26.00
N GLU A 336 23.92 22.86 -27.27
CA GLU A 336 24.32 22.01 -28.40
C GLU A 336 25.75 21.44 -28.23
N ALA A 337 26.67 22.22 -27.66
CA ALA A 337 28.05 21.76 -27.43
C ALA A 337 28.12 20.64 -26.39
N GLN A 338 27.36 20.77 -25.30
CA GLN A 338 27.25 19.72 -24.27
C GLN A 338 26.60 18.47 -24.85
N PHE A 339 25.55 18.64 -25.65
CA PHE A 339 24.85 17.50 -26.25
C PHE A 339 25.72 16.77 -27.28
N ALA A 340 26.50 17.49 -28.09
CA ALA A 340 27.45 16.85 -29.02
C ALA A 340 28.52 16.03 -28.26
N ALA A 341 29.06 16.57 -27.16
CA ALA A 341 30.01 15.84 -26.31
C ALA A 341 29.37 14.59 -25.65
N LEU A 342 28.10 14.67 -25.26
CA LEU A 342 27.34 13.52 -24.74
C LEU A 342 27.20 12.42 -25.79
N LEU A 343 26.86 12.75 -27.04
CA LEU A 343 26.74 11.78 -28.13
C LEU A 343 28.06 11.08 -28.45
N ASP A 344 29.17 11.83 -28.44
CA ASP A 344 30.51 11.25 -28.59
C ASP A 344 30.82 10.26 -27.49
N ARG A 345 30.45 10.57 -26.27
CA ARG A 345 30.60 9.67 -25.10
C ARG A 345 29.71 8.43 -25.20
N LEU A 346 28.46 8.59 -25.61
CA LEU A 346 27.54 7.45 -25.82
C LEU A 346 28.06 6.48 -26.89
N SER A 347 28.76 7.01 -27.92
CA SER A 347 29.37 6.18 -28.97
C SER A 347 30.51 5.29 -28.47
N GLN A 348 31.07 5.59 -27.32
CA GLN A 348 32.20 4.87 -26.69
C GLN A 348 31.75 4.04 -25.47
N ALA A 349 30.52 4.22 -25.01
CA ALA A 349 30.02 3.51 -23.82
C ALA A 349 29.56 2.09 -24.15
N ASP A 350 29.87 1.15 -23.28
CA ASP A 350 29.36 -0.23 -23.32
C ASP A 350 28.05 -0.39 -22.51
N THR A 351 27.90 0.40 -21.45
CA THR A 351 26.77 0.34 -20.52
C THR A 351 26.42 1.74 -20.04
N ILE A 352 25.12 2.03 -19.93
CA ILE A 352 24.58 3.26 -19.34
C ILE A 352 23.44 2.97 -18.38
N GLY A 353 23.31 3.79 -17.33
CA GLY A 353 22.07 3.96 -16.60
C GLY A 353 21.15 4.90 -17.35
N ILE A 354 19.85 4.64 -17.41
CA ILE A 354 18.89 5.50 -18.10
C ILE A 354 17.58 5.58 -17.33
N ASP A 355 16.98 6.77 -17.31
CA ASP A 355 15.69 7.05 -16.70
C ASP A 355 15.01 8.19 -17.44
N THR A 356 13.68 8.31 -17.36
CA THR A 356 12.90 9.36 -18.02
C THR A 356 11.97 10.08 -17.05
N GLU A 357 12.01 11.42 -17.11
CA GLU A 357 11.07 12.26 -16.40
C GLU A 357 9.88 12.62 -17.29
N THR A 358 8.68 12.53 -16.74
CA THR A 358 7.45 12.59 -17.53
C THR A 358 6.33 13.38 -16.87
N THR A 359 5.27 13.64 -17.63
CA THR A 359 4.08 14.38 -17.16
C THR A 359 3.05 13.52 -16.46
N SER A 360 3.17 12.17 -16.48
CA SER A 360 2.14 11.25 -15.99
C SER A 360 2.70 9.87 -15.66
N LEU A 361 2.12 9.18 -14.68
CA LEU A 361 2.39 7.77 -14.40
C LEU A 361 1.74 6.81 -15.42
N ASP A 362 0.85 7.30 -16.29
CA ASP A 362 0.31 6.54 -17.41
C ASP A 362 1.32 6.55 -18.56
N ALA A 363 2.15 5.53 -18.61
CA ALA A 363 3.24 5.41 -19.59
C ALA A 363 2.78 5.48 -21.06
N MET A 364 1.55 5.03 -21.36
CA MET A 364 0.99 5.04 -22.72
C MET A 364 0.65 6.47 -23.20
N ASN A 365 0.41 7.40 -22.28
CA ASN A 365 -0.01 8.76 -22.55
C ASN A 365 0.97 9.82 -22.01
N ALA A 366 2.01 9.41 -21.28
CA ALA A 366 3.01 10.31 -20.72
C ALA A 366 3.78 11.06 -21.82
N SER A 367 3.97 12.35 -21.61
CA SER A 367 4.89 13.18 -22.40
C SER A 367 6.23 13.29 -21.68
N MET A 368 7.31 13.27 -22.42
CA MET A 368 8.68 13.37 -21.90
C MET A 368 8.97 14.79 -21.43
N VAL A 369 9.53 14.93 -20.23
CA VAL A 369 10.02 16.18 -19.66
C VAL A 369 11.55 16.24 -19.71
N GLY A 370 12.21 15.10 -19.50
CA GLY A 370 13.65 15.01 -19.62
C GLY A 370 14.14 13.55 -19.65
N ILE A 371 15.43 13.40 -19.93
CA ILE A 371 16.12 12.11 -20.00
C ILE A 371 17.38 12.20 -19.14
N SER A 372 17.59 11.26 -18.25
CA SER A 372 18.83 11.14 -17.48
C SER A 372 19.65 9.95 -17.93
N ILE A 373 20.97 10.12 -17.98
CA ILE A 373 21.93 9.11 -18.39
C ILE A 373 23.11 9.09 -17.43
N ALA A 374 23.33 7.96 -16.78
CA ALA A 374 24.50 7.70 -15.94
C ALA A 374 25.51 6.82 -16.68
N PHE A 375 26.80 7.14 -16.55
CA PHE A 375 27.89 6.39 -17.17
C PHE A 375 28.68 5.54 -16.20
N GLN A 376 28.79 6.01 -14.98
CA GLN A 376 29.41 5.31 -13.87
C GLN A 376 28.90 5.86 -12.53
N ALA A 377 29.23 5.19 -11.44
CA ALA A 377 28.83 5.63 -10.12
C ALA A 377 29.21 7.08 -9.82
N GLY A 378 28.21 7.89 -9.51
CA GLY A 378 28.36 9.30 -9.17
C GLY A 378 28.48 10.23 -10.37
N GLU A 379 28.35 9.76 -11.62
CA GLU A 379 28.46 10.57 -12.81
C GLU A 379 27.25 10.37 -13.72
N ALA A 380 26.41 11.39 -13.83
CA ALA A 380 25.21 11.35 -14.64
C ALA A 380 24.88 12.74 -15.24
N VAL A 381 24.10 12.72 -16.30
CA VAL A 381 23.61 13.94 -16.96
C VAL A 381 22.10 13.91 -17.06
N TYR A 382 21.50 15.09 -17.06
CA TYR A 382 20.07 15.27 -17.30
C TYR A 382 19.87 16.16 -18.54
N ILE A 383 19.04 15.76 -19.47
CA ILE A 383 18.70 16.46 -20.70
C ILE A 383 17.27 16.98 -20.58
N PRO A 384 17.04 18.24 -20.17
CA PRO A 384 15.70 18.82 -20.12
C PRO A 384 15.19 19.11 -21.53
N VAL A 385 13.96 18.64 -21.85
CA VAL A 385 13.37 18.80 -23.20
C VAL A 385 11.88 19.17 -23.17
N GLY A 386 11.26 19.16 -21.99
CA GLY A 386 9.82 19.38 -21.82
C GLY A 386 9.44 20.19 -20.58
N HIS A 387 10.38 20.91 -19.95
CA HIS A 387 10.08 21.82 -18.86
C HIS A 387 9.32 23.07 -19.36
N SER A 388 8.51 23.67 -18.47
CA SER A 388 7.82 24.92 -18.78
C SER A 388 8.82 26.05 -19.01
N LEU A 389 8.45 27.05 -19.82
CA LEU A 389 9.31 28.20 -20.09
C LEU A 389 9.70 28.97 -18.82
N THR A 390 8.90 28.91 -17.78
CA THR A 390 9.20 29.55 -16.49
C THR A 390 10.29 28.80 -15.73
N ALA A 391 10.25 27.45 -15.79
CA ALA A 391 11.21 26.59 -15.11
C ALA A 391 12.51 26.42 -15.91
N ALA A 392 12.44 26.44 -17.24
CA ALA A 392 13.53 26.16 -18.16
C ALA A 392 13.44 26.98 -19.44
N PRO A 393 13.78 28.28 -19.42
CA PRO A 393 13.73 29.14 -20.60
C PRO A 393 14.72 28.71 -21.70
N GLU A 394 15.82 28.06 -21.34
CA GLU A 394 16.82 27.52 -22.26
C GLU A 394 16.92 26.00 -22.12
N GLN A 395 16.39 25.27 -23.09
CA GLN A 395 16.46 23.81 -23.20
C GLN A 395 16.54 23.39 -24.67
N LEU A 396 17.03 22.19 -24.93
CA LEU A 396 17.17 21.66 -26.28
C LEU A 396 15.78 21.23 -26.83
N ASP A 397 15.65 21.24 -28.15
CA ASP A 397 14.44 20.77 -28.83
C ASP A 397 14.28 19.26 -28.67
N LEU A 398 13.11 18.83 -28.21
CA LEU A 398 12.79 17.43 -27.94
C LEU A 398 12.98 16.53 -29.18
N GLN A 399 12.53 16.98 -30.36
CA GLN A 399 12.58 16.16 -31.56
C GLN A 399 14.01 16.01 -32.08
N ASP A 400 14.83 17.06 -31.98
CA ASP A 400 16.25 17.00 -32.32
C ASP A 400 17.03 16.09 -31.39
N VAL A 401 16.81 16.23 -30.06
CA VAL A 401 17.43 15.37 -29.05
C VAL A 401 17.07 13.90 -29.29
N LEU A 402 15.79 13.59 -29.44
CA LEU A 402 15.34 12.23 -29.67
C LEU A 402 15.83 11.65 -30.98
N GLY A 403 15.83 12.45 -32.07
CA GLY A 403 16.33 12.02 -33.39
C GLY A 403 17.80 11.60 -33.34
N ARG A 404 18.62 12.32 -32.59
CA ARG A 404 20.07 12.05 -32.45
C ARG A 404 20.39 10.99 -31.40
N LEU A 405 19.57 10.81 -30.34
CA LEU A 405 19.70 9.73 -29.38
C LEU A 405 19.22 8.38 -29.93
N LYS A 406 18.26 8.39 -30.86
CA LYS A 406 17.64 7.19 -31.42
C LYS A 406 18.63 6.09 -31.83
N PRO A 407 19.72 6.37 -32.59
CA PRO A 407 20.67 5.34 -32.97
C PRO A 407 21.37 4.67 -31.79
N HIS A 408 21.57 5.39 -30.65
CA HIS A 408 22.18 4.86 -29.44
C HIS A 408 21.16 4.07 -28.61
N LEU A 409 19.93 4.56 -28.51
CA LEU A 409 18.86 3.91 -27.77
C LEU A 409 18.43 2.60 -28.41
N GLU A 410 18.39 2.57 -29.75
CA GLU A 410 18.05 1.38 -30.53
C GLU A 410 19.21 0.38 -30.72
N ASN A 411 20.44 0.78 -30.38
CA ASN A 411 21.61 -0.09 -30.47
C ASN A 411 21.59 -1.18 -29.38
N PRO A 412 21.42 -2.48 -29.73
CA PRO A 412 21.39 -3.56 -28.73
C PRO A 412 22.76 -3.82 -28.10
N ALA A 413 23.87 -3.35 -28.68
CA ALA A 413 25.21 -3.50 -28.13
C ALA A 413 25.47 -2.55 -26.96
N LEU A 414 24.87 -1.35 -26.95
CA LEU A 414 24.89 -0.46 -25.80
C LEU A 414 23.91 -0.95 -24.75
N LYS A 415 24.41 -1.44 -23.64
CA LYS A 415 23.59 -1.98 -22.55
C LYS A 415 22.90 -0.86 -21.76
N LYS A 416 21.60 -1.02 -21.50
CA LYS A 416 20.81 -0.09 -20.70
C LYS A 416 20.43 -0.74 -19.38
N ILE A 417 20.61 0.00 -18.32
CA ILE A 417 20.23 -0.36 -16.95
C ILE A 417 19.33 0.74 -16.38
N GLY A 418 18.31 0.40 -15.60
CA GLY A 418 17.45 1.40 -14.96
C GLY A 418 16.62 0.82 -13.84
N GLN A 419 15.59 1.54 -13.47
CA GLN A 419 14.61 1.14 -12.44
C GLN A 419 13.22 1.04 -13.05
N ASN A 420 12.64 -0.16 -13.16
CA ASN A 420 11.33 -0.38 -13.82
C ASN A 420 11.33 0.11 -15.28
N LEU A 421 12.39 -0.24 -16.02
CA LEU A 421 12.64 0.23 -17.41
C LEU A 421 11.51 -0.05 -18.39
N LYS A 422 10.58 -0.94 -18.09
CA LYS A 422 9.38 -1.14 -18.90
C LYS A 422 8.54 0.13 -19.03
N TYR A 423 8.51 0.97 -18.00
CA TYR A 423 7.89 2.28 -18.06
C TYR A 423 8.59 3.19 -19.11
N ASP A 424 9.91 3.30 -19.03
CA ASP A 424 10.72 4.11 -19.96
C ASP A 424 10.63 3.61 -21.39
N GLN A 425 10.58 2.29 -21.59
CA GLN A 425 10.33 1.69 -22.91
C GLN A 425 9.02 2.22 -23.53
N HIS A 426 7.94 2.29 -22.74
CA HIS A 426 6.67 2.85 -23.22
C HIS A 426 6.80 4.33 -23.56
N VAL A 427 7.50 5.10 -22.73
CA VAL A 427 7.72 6.52 -22.98
C VAL A 427 8.50 6.74 -24.29
N PHE A 428 9.61 6.04 -24.50
CA PHE A 428 10.37 6.11 -25.75
C PHE A 428 9.54 5.62 -26.96
N ALA A 429 8.76 4.56 -26.79
CA ALA A 429 7.90 4.02 -27.83
C ALA A 429 6.80 5.01 -28.26
N ASN A 430 6.35 5.92 -27.38
CA ASN A 430 5.42 7.00 -27.74
C ASN A 430 6.01 7.94 -28.80
N TYR A 431 7.35 8.01 -28.89
CA TYR A 431 8.09 8.81 -29.89
C TYR A 431 8.69 7.96 -31.02
N GLY A 432 8.29 6.70 -31.15
CA GLY A 432 8.76 5.80 -32.22
C GLY A 432 10.21 5.36 -32.04
N ILE A 433 10.70 5.24 -30.79
CA ILE A 433 12.05 4.76 -30.45
C ILE A 433 11.90 3.41 -29.73
N ALA A 434 12.59 2.40 -30.23
CA ALA A 434 12.71 1.09 -29.57
C ALA A 434 13.90 1.13 -28.60
N LEU A 435 13.66 1.05 -27.32
CA LEU A 435 14.72 0.95 -26.32
C LEU A 435 15.26 -0.50 -26.31
N ASN A 436 16.35 -0.74 -27.05
CA ASN A 436 16.98 -2.04 -27.17
C ASN A 436 18.20 -2.19 -26.25
N GLY A 437 18.62 -3.43 -25.99
CA GLY A 437 19.81 -3.71 -25.18
C GLY A 437 19.59 -3.52 -23.69
N ILE A 438 18.35 -3.68 -23.18
CA ILE A 438 18.08 -3.72 -21.76
C ILE A 438 18.83 -4.91 -21.16
N ALA A 439 19.76 -4.62 -20.24
CA ALA A 439 20.64 -5.61 -19.65
C ALA A 439 20.46 -5.72 -18.12
N GLY A 440 19.74 -4.78 -17.52
CA GLY A 440 19.48 -4.78 -16.10
C GLY A 440 18.34 -3.86 -15.69
N ASP A 441 17.68 -4.22 -14.57
CA ASP A 441 16.59 -3.48 -13.92
C ASP A 441 16.72 -3.66 -12.41
N ALA A 442 16.99 -2.58 -11.67
CA ALA A 442 17.26 -2.64 -10.24
C ALA A 442 16.04 -3.11 -9.43
N MET A 443 14.82 -2.79 -9.88
CA MET A 443 13.59 -3.27 -9.27
C MET A 443 13.48 -4.80 -9.39
N LEU A 444 13.72 -5.36 -10.57
CA LEU A 444 13.66 -6.80 -10.82
C LEU A 444 14.81 -7.53 -10.13
N ALA A 445 16.02 -6.95 -10.11
CA ALA A 445 17.15 -7.51 -9.38
C ALA A 445 16.86 -7.65 -7.88
N SER A 446 16.33 -6.59 -7.27
CA SER A 446 15.89 -6.60 -5.87
C SER A 446 14.78 -7.63 -5.63
N TYR A 447 13.82 -7.71 -6.53
CA TYR A 447 12.72 -8.67 -6.41
C TYR A 447 13.18 -10.13 -6.39
N ILE A 448 14.22 -10.48 -7.15
CA ILE A 448 14.84 -11.82 -7.12
C ILE A 448 15.50 -12.12 -5.77
N ILE A 449 16.16 -11.12 -5.17
CA ILE A 449 16.89 -11.30 -3.90
C ILE A 449 15.95 -11.26 -2.68
N GLU A 450 14.96 -10.38 -2.70
CA GLU A 450 14.17 -9.98 -1.51
C GLU A 450 12.68 -9.82 -1.82
N SER A 451 12.06 -10.77 -2.49
CA SER A 451 10.66 -10.69 -2.98
C SER A 451 9.60 -10.23 -1.96
N HIS A 452 9.93 -10.23 -0.66
CA HIS A 452 9.04 -9.88 0.46
C HIS A 452 9.19 -8.44 0.95
N LEU A 453 10.09 -7.65 0.37
CA LEU A 453 10.35 -6.24 0.73
C LEU A 453 9.86 -5.29 -0.37
N GLY A 454 9.94 -3.99 -0.11
CA GLY A 454 9.68 -2.96 -1.12
C GLY A 454 10.83 -2.86 -2.13
N HIS A 455 10.49 -2.51 -3.36
CA HIS A 455 11.43 -2.45 -4.50
C HIS A 455 11.47 -1.05 -5.14
N GLY A 456 10.93 -0.03 -4.45
CA GLY A 456 11.05 1.37 -4.87
C GLY A 456 12.49 1.85 -4.78
N LEU A 457 12.88 2.77 -5.68
CA LEU A 457 14.26 3.29 -5.74
C LEU A 457 14.70 3.90 -4.40
N ASP A 458 13.81 4.64 -3.73
CA ASP A 458 14.09 5.24 -2.42
C ASP A 458 14.41 4.18 -1.37
N GLU A 459 13.58 3.12 -1.28
CA GLU A 459 13.76 2.04 -0.31
C GLU A 459 15.03 1.22 -0.60
N LEU A 460 15.34 1.00 -1.88
CA LEU A 460 16.55 0.29 -2.30
C LEU A 460 17.80 1.11 -2.00
N SER A 461 17.76 2.41 -2.27
CA SER A 461 18.89 3.31 -2.04
C SER A 461 19.21 3.42 -0.55
N GLU A 462 18.21 3.57 0.31
CA GLU A 462 18.42 3.56 1.75
C GLU A 462 19.02 2.20 2.22
N ARG A 463 18.47 1.09 1.74
CA ARG A 463 18.85 -0.25 2.17
C ARG A 463 20.23 -0.69 1.68
N TRP A 464 20.53 -0.50 0.39
CA TRP A 464 21.72 -1.05 -0.26
C TRP A 464 22.83 -0.05 -0.53
N LEU A 465 22.51 1.25 -0.67
CA LEU A 465 23.50 2.30 -0.84
C LEU A 465 23.74 3.09 0.46
N GLY A 466 22.79 3.07 1.41
CA GLY A 466 22.83 3.87 2.63
C GLY A 466 22.64 5.37 2.37
N LEU A 467 21.96 5.71 1.28
CA LEU A 467 21.73 7.09 0.84
C LEU A 467 20.23 7.43 0.91
N GLU A 468 19.94 8.66 1.35
CA GLU A 468 18.61 9.25 1.23
C GLU A 468 18.48 9.85 -0.17
N THR A 469 17.36 9.57 -0.84
CA THR A 469 17.02 10.11 -2.14
C THR A 469 16.34 11.47 -2.02
N ILE A 470 16.43 12.27 -3.06
CA ILE A 470 15.52 13.40 -3.26
C ILE A 470 14.19 12.78 -3.70
N THR A 471 13.12 12.98 -2.96
CA THR A 471 11.83 12.38 -3.31
C THR A 471 11.02 13.27 -4.26
N TYR A 472 10.21 12.67 -5.14
CA TYR A 472 9.29 13.41 -6.02
C TYR A 472 8.41 14.40 -5.22
N GLU A 473 7.93 13.99 -4.06
CA GLU A 473 7.11 14.84 -3.20
C GLU A 473 7.86 16.05 -2.62
N SER A 474 9.17 15.94 -2.41
CA SER A 474 10.00 17.06 -1.95
C SER A 474 10.18 18.13 -3.03
N LEU A 475 10.14 17.73 -4.31
CA LEU A 475 10.25 18.64 -5.46
C LEU A 475 8.91 19.22 -5.89
N CYS A 476 7.93 18.36 -6.07
CA CYS A 476 6.64 18.71 -6.68
C CYS A 476 5.55 19.03 -5.64
N GLY A 477 5.79 18.75 -4.35
CA GLY A 477 4.77 18.94 -3.30
C GLY A 477 3.70 17.84 -3.30
N LYS A 478 2.67 18.00 -2.45
CA LYS A 478 1.58 17.06 -2.25
C LYS A 478 0.20 17.71 -2.38
N GLY A 479 -0.79 16.92 -2.80
CA GLY A 479 -2.21 17.30 -2.78
C GLY A 479 -2.56 18.41 -3.76
N ALA A 480 -3.46 19.33 -3.37
CA ALA A 480 -3.98 20.37 -4.27
C ALA A 480 -2.95 21.42 -4.73
N LYS A 481 -1.79 21.48 -4.05
CA LYS A 481 -0.68 22.41 -4.40
C LYS A 481 0.46 21.70 -5.13
N GLN A 482 0.30 20.43 -5.48
CA GLN A 482 1.30 19.68 -6.22
C GLN A 482 1.46 20.26 -7.63
N ILE A 483 2.71 20.55 -8.01
CA ILE A 483 3.05 20.97 -9.35
C ILE A 483 3.46 19.77 -10.21
N GLY A 484 3.40 19.90 -11.53
CA GLY A 484 3.96 18.91 -12.44
C GLY A 484 5.49 18.97 -12.45
N PHE A 485 6.15 17.85 -12.79
CA PHE A 485 7.62 17.83 -12.90
C PHE A 485 8.16 18.83 -13.94
N ALA A 486 7.38 19.09 -14.99
CA ALA A 486 7.68 20.11 -15.98
C ALA A 486 7.85 21.54 -15.42
N ASP A 487 7.29 21.81 -14.24
CA ASP A 487 7.36 23.12 -13.57
C ASP A 487 8.49 23.19 -12.53
N VAL A 488 9.25 22.12 -12.32
CA VAL A 488 10.43 22.07 -11.45
C VAL A 488 11.59 22.77 -12.13
N ALA A 489 12.36 23.59 -11.38
CA ALA A 489 13.54 24.27 -11.91
C ALA A 489 14.62 23.27 -12.35
N ILE A 490 15.30 23.55 -13.49
CA ILE A 490 16.28 22.61 -14.09
C ILE A 490 17.35 22.16 -13.10
N GLY A 491 17.88 23.04 -12.23
CA GLY A 491 18.90 22.64 -11.27
C GLY A 491 18.42 21.55 -10.30
N GLN A 492 17.22 21.69 -9.74
CA GLN A 492 16.63 20.71 -8.86
C GLN A 492 16.22 19.44 -9.61
N ALA A 493 15.65 19.58 -10.82
CA ALA A 493 15.32 18.46 -11.69
C ALA A 493 16.58 17.66 -12.09
N THR A 494 17.71 18.33 -12.32
CA THR A 494 18.99 17.68 -12.65
C THR A 494 19.50 16.83 -11.48
N GLU A 495 19.48 17.38 -10.26
CA GLU A 495 19.93 16.63 -9.07
C GLU A 495 19.08 15.39 -8.84
N TYR A 496 17.76 15.50 -9.00
CA TYR A 496 16.82 14.42 -8.85
C TYR A 496 16.99 13.35 -9.94
N ALA A 497 16.81 13.74 -11.21
CA ALA A 497 16.78 12.80 -12.33
C ALA A 497 18.14 12.12 -12.58
N ALA A 498 19.26 12.86 -12.43
CA ALA A 498 20.60 12.28 -12.51
C ALA A 498 20.88 11.30 -11.38
N GLN A 499 20.36 11.57 -10.16
CA GLN A 499 20.42 10.66 -9.03
C GLN A 499 19.69 9.35 -9.33
N ASP A 500 18.50 9.39 -9.93
CA ASP A 500 17.69 8.20 -10.21
C ASP A 500 18.40 7.28 -11.22
N ALA A 501 18.98 7.82 -12.30
CA ALA A 501 19.77 7.05 -13.25
C ALA A 501 21.08 6.48 -12.63
N ASP A 502 21.81 7.25 -11.82
CA ASP A 502 23.02 6.79 -11.12
C ASP A 502 22.71 5.70 -10.12
N PHE A 503 21.69 5.91 -9.31
CA PHE A 503 21.33 4.95 -8.26
C PHE A 503 20.80 3.63 -8.85
N ALA A 504 20.01 3.69 -9.93
CA ALA A 504 19.58 2.49 -10.64
C ALA A 504 20.77 1.68 -11.19
N LEU A 505 21.76 2.35 -11.78
CA LEU A 505 22.98 1.71 -12.29
C LEU A 505 23.78 1.04 -11.16
N ARG A 506 24.00 1.74 -10.05
CA ARG A 506 24.74 1.23 -8.89
C ARG A 506 24.02 0.08 -8.19
N LEU A 507 22.71 0.23 -7.98
CA LEU A 507 21.88 -0.78 -7.34
C LEU A 507 21.85 -2.06 -8.14
N GLU A 508 21.64 -2.00 -9.46
CA GLU A 508 21.60 -3.20 -10.29
C GLU A 508 22.93 -3.94 -10.25
N ALA A 509 24.05 -3.25 -10.41
CA ALA A 509 25.37 -3.87 -10.36
C ALA A 509 25.65 -4.52 -8.99
N HIS A 510 25.28 -3.85 -7.90
CA HIS A 510 25.45 -4.37 -6.55
C HIS A 510 24.55 -5.59 -6.28
N LEU A 511 23.27 -5.50 -6.60
CA LEU A 511 22.29 -6.57 -6.41
C LEU A 511 22.62 -7.79 -7.26
N ARG A 512 23.00 -7.59 -8.52
CA ARG A 512 23.46 -8.66 -9.41
C ARG A 512 24.64 -9.44 -8.83
N ALA A 513 25.60 -8.74 -8.21
CA ALA A 513 26.75 -9.37 -7.55
C ALA A 513 26.36 -10.20 -6.30
N GLN A 514 25.21 -9.95 -5.69
CA GLN A 514 24.70 -10.72 -4.55
C GLN A 514 23.92 -11.98 -4.97
N MET A 515 23.58 -12.13 -6.26
CA MET A 515 22.84 -13.28 -6.76
C MET A 515 23.68 -14.52 -6.81
N ASP A 516 23.14 -15.65 -6.38
CA ASP A 516 23.71 -16.95 -6.71
C ASP A 516 23.40 -17.33 -8.18
N ALA A 517 24.00 -18.41 -8.67
CA ALA A 517 23.88 -18.83 -10.07
C ALA A 517 22.43 -19.06 -10.52
N LYS A 518 21.55 -19.59 -9.66
CA LYS A 518 20.14 -19.82 -9.98
C LYS A 518 19.35 -18.52 -10.02
N GLN A 519 19.61 -17.63 -9.07
CA GLN A 519 19.00 -16.30 -9.02
C GLN A 519 19.42 -15.46 -10.22
N LEU A 520 20.69 -15.50 -10.60
CA LEU A 520 21.20 -14.82 -11.78
C LEU A 520 20.58 -15.36 -13.07
N GLU A 521 20.48 -16.68 -13.21
CA GLU A 521 19.81 -17.32 -14.35
C GLU A 521 18.34 -16.91 -14.43
N MET A 522 17.62 -16.90 -13.33
CA MET A 522 16.22 -16.46 -13.27
C MET A 522 16.07 -14.99 -13.64
N TYR A 523 16.96 -14.14 -13.15
CA TYR A 523 16.96 -12.71 -13.46
C TYR A 523 17.18 -12.48 -14.96
N GLU A 524 18.24 -13.05 -15.53
CA GLU A 524 18.64 -12.80 -16.91
C GLU A 524 17.79 -13.55 -17.95
N LYS A 525 17.35 -14.79 -17.65
CA LYS A 525 16.65 -15.64 -18.62
C LYS A 525 15.13 -15.67 -18.43
N MET A 526 14.62 -15.15 -17.32
CA MET A 526 13.19 -15.13 -17.06
C MET A 526 12.67 -13.71 -16.81
N GLU A 527 13.08 -13.00 -15.75
CA GLU A 527 12.45 -11.74 -15.36
C GLU A 527 12.70 -10.61 -16.36
N LEU A 528 13.92 -10.44 -16.85
CA LEU A 528 14.21 -9.43 -17.87
C LEU A 528 13.51 -9.75 -19.22
N PRO A 529 13.55 -10.97 -19.75
CA PRO A 529 12.77 -11.30 -20.95
C PRO A 529 11.26 -11.18 -20.78
N VAL A 530 10.70 -11.53 -19.61
CA VAL A 530 9.28 -11.34 -19.34
C VAL A 530 8.92 -9.86 -19.36
N ALA A 531 9.75 -8.96 -18.84
CA ALA A 531 9.50 -7.52 -18.90
C ALA A 531 9.32 -7.04 -20.35
N GLN A 532 10.13 -7.58 -21.30
CA GLN A 532 9.99 -7.29 -22.71
C GLN A 532 8.67 -7.82 -23.28
N VAL A 533 8.29 -9.07 -22.95
CA VAL A 533 7.00 -9.63 -23.39
C VAL A 533 5.83 -8.83 -22.84
N LEU A 534 5.89 -8.41 -21.57
CA LEU A 534 4.86 -7.58 -20.95
C LEU A 534 4.76 -6.21 -21.61
N PHE A 535 5.88 -5.58 -21.94
CA PHE A 535 5.89 -4.34 -22.72
C PHE A 535 5.12 -4.51 -24.05
N GLU A 536 5.38 -5.57 -24.79
CA GLU A 536 4.68 -5.86 -26.04
C GLU A 536 3.19 -6.12 -25.84
N MET A 537 2.82 -6.92 -24.83
CA MET A 537 1.42 -7.19 -24.48
C MET A 537 0.68 -5.93 -24.09
N GLU A 538 1.29 -5.08 -23.25
CA GLU A 538 0.71 -3.80 -22.82
C GLU A 538 0.52 -2.86 -24.02
N ARG A 539 1.46 -2.82 -24.95
CA ARG A 539 1.34 -2.06 -26.22
C ARG A 539 0.29 -2.63 -27.16
N ASN A 540 0.19 -3.96 -27.26
CA ASN A 540 -0.85 -4.61 -28.06
C ASN A 540 -2.24 -4.23 -27.57
N GLY A 541 -2.44 -4.15 -26.24
CA GLY A 541 -3.73 -3.88 -25.61
C GLY A 541 -4.81 -4.89 -26.02
N VAL A 542 -6.03 -4.64 -25.60
CA VAL A 542 -7.18 -5.52 -25.82
C VAL A 542 -8.33 -4.75 -26.48
N GLN A 543 -8.93 -5.32 -27.50
CA GLN A 543 -10.11 -4.74 -28.12
C GLN A 543 -11.36 -5.02 -27.26
N ILE A 544 -12.13 -3.96 -26.99
CA ILE A 544 -13.35 -4.01 -26.18
C ILE A 544 -14.57 -3.59 -27.00
N ASP A 545 -15.61 -4.42 -27.00
CA ASP A 545 -16.92 -4.07 -27.56
C ASP A 545 -17.70 -3.17 -26.61
N ARG A 546 -17.71 -1.87 -26.90
CA ARG A 546 -18.45 -0.85 -26.13
C ARG A 546 -19.94 -1.09 -26.11
N ALA A 547 -20.51 -1.56 -27.23
CA ALA A 547 -21.98 -1.75 -27.36
C ALA A 547 -22.42 -2.92 -26.47
N GLU A 548 -21.65 -4.00 -26.44
CA GLU A 548 -21.89 -5.14 -25.55
C GLU A 548 -21.79 -4.72 -24.08
N LEU A 549 -20.77 -3.97 -23.67
CA LEU A 549 -20.69 -3.48 -22.28
C LEU A 549 -21.84 -2.53 -21.90
N ALA A 550 -22.24 -1.64 -22.81
CA ALA A 550 -23.37 -0.74 -22.59
C ALA A 550 -24.70 -1.52 -22.41
N ARG A 551 -24.92 -2.56 -23.22
CA ARG A 551 -26.07 -3.46 -23.10
C ARG A 551 -26.08 -4.18 -21.75
N GLN A 552 -24.94 -4.76 -21.37
CA GLN A 552 -24.80 -5.44 -20.07
C GLN A 552 -24.97 -4.47 -18.90
N SER A 553 -24.44 -3.26 -18.98
CA SER A 553 -24.61 -2.23 -17.95
C SER A 553 -26.07 -1.86 -17.73
N ALA A 554 -26.86 -1.75 -18.82
CA ALA A 554 -28.30 -1.46 -18.75
C ALA A 554 -29.08 -2.63 -18.11
N GLU A 555 -28.76 -3.88 -18.47
CA GLU A 555 -29.37 -5.07 -17.89
C GLU A 555 -29.05 -5.23 -16.41
N LEU A 556 -27.76 -5.03 -16.02
CA LEU A 556 -27.33 -5.05 -14.62
C LEU A 556 -28.02 -3.93 -13.82
N GLY A 557 -28.18 -2.75 -14.40
CA GLY A 557 -28.91 -1.64 -13.78
C GLY A 557 -30.38 -1.96 -13.50
N ALA A 558 -31.06 -2.60 -14.44
CA ALA A 558 -32.43 -3.05 -14.25
C ALA A 558 -32.56 -4.11 -13.15
N GLU A 559 -31.65 -5.09 -13.11
CA GLU A 559 -31.66 -6.13 -12.07
C GLU A 559 -31.30 -5.56 -10.68
N LEU A 560 -30.39 -4.60 -10.60
CA LEU A 560 -30.06 -3.88 -9.35
C LEU A 560 -31.27 -3.13 -8.80
N MET A 561 -32.04 -2.44 -9.65
CA MET A 561 -33.29 -1.77 -9.23
C MET A 561 -34.33 -2.77 -8.72
N LYS A 562 -34.44 -3.94 -9.34
CA LYS A 562 -35.35 -4.99 -8.89
C LYS A 562 -34.91 -5.56 -7.52
N LEU A 563 -33.63 -5.89 -7.35
CA LEU A 563 -33.07 -6.35 -6.07
C LEU A 563 -33.22 -5.32 -4.96
N GLU A 564 -33.11 -4.03 -5.28
CA GLU A 564 -33.34 -2.94 -4.32
C GLU A 564 -34.79 -2.94 -3.83
N GLN A 565 -35.77 -3.08 -4.74
CA GLN A 565 -37.20 -3.18 -4.37
C GLN A 565 -37.47 -4.45 -3.54
N GLU A 566 -36.90 -5.58 -3.92
CA GLU A 566 -37.00 -6.82 -3.16
C GLU A 566 -36.41 -6.67 -1.75
N ALA A 567 -35.27 -5.98 -1.63
CA ALA A 567 -34.65 -5.68 -0.33
C ALA A 567 -35.53 -4.76 0.52
N TYR A 568 -36.15 -3.74 -0.04
CA TYR A 568 -37.10 -2.86 0.66
C TYR A 568 -38.34 -3.63 1.11
N ALA A 569 -38.87 -4.50 0.28
CA ALA A 569 -39.99 -5.35 0.64
C ALA A 569 -39.64 -6.31 1.79
N ALA A 570 -38.45 -6.93 1.75
CA ALA A 570 -37.96 -7.83 2.80
C ALA A 570 -37.67 -7.09 4.12
N ALA A 571 -37.22 -5.83 4.06
CA ALA A 571 -36.94 -4.99 5.21
C ALA A 571 -38.18 -4.25 5.74
N GLY A 572 -39.27 -4.18 4.98
CA GLY A 572 -40.48 -3.41 5.28
C GLY A 572 -40.32 -1.91 5.16
N GLN A 573 -39.17 -1.41 4.65
CA GLN A 573 -38.89 0.01 4.47
C GLN A 573 -37.75 0.24 3.49
N PRO A 574 -37.68 1.44 2.83
CA PRO A 574 -36.50 1.86 2.06
C PRO A 574 -35.29 2.08 2.96
N PHE A 575 -34.09 1.76 2.44
CA PHE A 575 -32.81 2.00 3.09
C PHE A 575 -31.67 1.95 2.07
N ASN A 576 -30.48 2.43 2.42
CA ASN A 576 -29.30 2.35 1.55
C ASN A 576 -28.59 1.01 1.73
N LEU A 577 -28.67 0.12 0.71
CA LEU A 577 -28.02 -1.19 0.71
C LEU A 577 -26.50 -1.14 0.82
N ASN A 578 -25.89 0.02 0.50
CA ASN A 578 -24.45 0.25 0.60
C ASN A 578 -24.02 0.85 1.95
N SER A 579 -24.97 1.17 2.86
CA SER A 579 -24.65 1.72 4.17
C SER A 579 -24.51 0.62 5.24
N PRO A 580 -23.28 0.31 5.73
CA PRO A 580 -23.10 -0.70 6.78
C PRO A 580 -23.91 -0.39 8.04
N LYS A 581 -24.07 0.88 8.39
CA LYS A 581 -24.84 1.34 9.56
C LYS A 581 -26.32 1.03 9.41
N GLN A 582 -26.91 1.35 8.26
CA GLN A 582 -28.33 1.07 8.02
C GLN A 582 -28.58 -0.44 7.91
N LEU A 583 -27.67 -1.19 7.32
CA LEU A 583 -27.73 -2.65 7.29
C LEU A 583 -27.71 -3.28 8.69
N GLN A 584 -26.85 -2.78 9.59
CA GLN A 584 -26.86 -3.24 10.98
C GLN A 584 -28.22 -3.00 11.66
N GLU A 585 -28.76 -1.79 11.55
CA GLU A 585 -30.04 -1.42 12.11
C GLU A 585 -31.17 -2.30 11.55
N ILE A 586 -31.22 -2.50 10.23
CA ILE A 586 -32.24 -3.32 9.58
C ILE A 586 -32.13 -4.79 10.02
N LEU A 587 -30.95 -5.39 9.84
CA LEU A 587 -30.78 -6.84 10.05
C LEU A 587 -30.89 -7.23 11.53
N PHE A 588 -30.24 -6.48 12.43
CA PHE A 588 -30.09 -6.90 13.80
C PHE A 588 -31.06 -6.23 14.76
N ASP A 589 -31.36 -4.93 14.57
CA ASP A 589 -32.23 -4.20 15.48
C ASP A 589 -33.72 -4.34 15.08
N LYS A 590 -34.06 -4.23 13.79
CA LYS A 590 -35.46 -4.29 13.32
C LYS A 590 -35.94 -5.70 13.00
N MET A 591 -35.14 -6.46 12.24
CA MET A 591 -35.50 -7.84 11.89
C MET A 591 -35.16 -8.84 13.01
N GLY A 592 -34.37 -8.44 14.02
CA GLY A 592 -34.02 -9.25 15.18
C GLY A 592 -33.20 -10.49 14.85
N ILE A 593 -32.39 -10.46 13.77
CA ILE A 593 -31.54 -11.59 13.40
C ILE A 593 -30.54 -11.87 14.53
N PRO A 594 -30.42 -13.11 15.02
CA PRO A 594 -29.53 -13.45 16.11
C PRO A 594 -28.06 -13.11 15.80
N THR A 595 -27.40 -12.44 16.73
CA THR A 595 -26.02 -11.96 16.56
C THR A 595 -24.95 -12.87 17.16
N LYS A 596 -25.37 -13.95 17.84
CA LYS A 596 -24.47 -14.91 18.52
C LYS A 596 -23.57 -15.61 17.46
N GLY A 597 -22.27 -15.52 17.64
CA GLY A 597 -21.31 -16.14 16.71
C GLY A 597 -20.95 -15.31 15.48
N LEU A 598 -21.53 -14.11 15.31
CA LEU A 598 -21.20 -13.22 14.21
C LEU A 598 -20.00 -12.34 14.55
N LYS A 599 -19.20 -12.03 13.52
CA LYS A 599 -18.02 -11.16 13.65
C LYS A 599 -18.42 -9.72 13.99
N LYS A 600 -17.74 -9.11 14.95
CA LYS A 600 -17.91 -7.72 15.33
C LYS A 600 -16.91 -6.82 14.60
N THR A 601 -17.29 -5.57 14.38
CA THR A 601 -16.38 -4.51 13.90
C THR A 601 -15.48 -4.05 15.05
N ALA A 602 -14.40 -3.32 14.76
CA ALA A 602 -13.52 -2.71 15.76
C ALA A 602 -14.27 -1.76 16.73
N LYS A 603 -15.41 -1.21 16.30
CA LYS A 603 -16.28 -0.33 17.14
C LYS A 603 -17.35 -1.11 17.93
N GLY A 604 -17.27 -2.43 17.97
CA GLY A 604 -18.17 -3.30 18.74
C GLY A 604 -19.52 -3.63 18.08
N GLY A 605 -19.89 -2.99 16.97
CA GLY A 605 -21.09 -3.32 16.19
C GLY A 605 -20.93 -4.63 15.43
N ILE A 606 -22.03 -5.28 15.03
CA ILE A 606 -21.97 -6.48 14.21
C ILE A 606 -21.52 -6.12 12.79
N SER A 607 -20.56 -6.88 12.25
CA SER A 607 -20.10 -6.66 10.88
C SER A 607 -21.19 -7.05 9.87
N THR A 608 -21.31 -6.27 8.79
CA THR A 608 -22.16 -6.57 7.62
C THR A 608 -21.32 -6.89 6.40
N ASN A 609 -20.09 -7.40 6.62
CA ASN A 609 -19.21 -7.83 5.53
C ASN A 609 -19.76 -9.11 4.86
N GLU A 610 -19.15 -9.45 3.73
CA GLU A 610 -19.55 -10.58 2.90
C GLU A 610 -19.65 -11.89 3.71
N ALA A 611 -18.64 -12.20 4.51
CA ALA A 611 -18.60 -13.44 5.30
C ALA A 611 -19.75 -13.56 6.33
N VAL A 612 -20.18 -12.43 6.93
CA VAL A 612 -21.33 -12.43 7.86
C VAL A 612 -22.63 -12.58 7.08
N LEU A 613 -22.77 -11.88 5.94
CA LEU A 613 -23.98 -12.03 5.10
C LEU A 613 -24.10 -13.43 4.49
N GLU A 614 -23.00 -14.05 4.06
CA GLU A 614 -22.97 -15.45 3.61
C GLU A 614 -23.42 -16.43 4.70
N GLN A 615 -22.99 -16.19 5.95
CA GLN A 615 -23.43 -17.01 7.08
C GLN A 615 -24.94 -16.90 7.33
N LEU A 616 -25.53 -15.75 7.04
CA LEU A 616 -26.97 -15.48 7.25
C LEU A 616 -27.85 -15.83 6.04
N ALA A 617 -27.28 -15.82 4.83
CA ALA A 617 -28.02 -15.99 3.58
C ALA A 617 -28.81 -17.31 3.45
N PRO A 618 -28.40 -18.46 4.03
CA PRO A 618 -29.21 -19.70 4.01
C PRO A 618 -30.53 -19.58 4.75
N ASP A 619 -30.55 -18.80 5.86
CA ASP A 619 -31.73 -18.72 6.74
C ASP A 619 -32.57 -17.46 6.53
N TYR A 620 -32.01 -16.42 5.90
CA TYR A 620 -32.66 -15.13 5.75
C TYR A 620 -32.57 -14.60 4.32
N PRO A 621 -33.72 -14.19 3.70
CA PRO A 621 -33.74 -13.72 2.31
C PRO A 621 -32.99 -12.38 2.12
N LEU A 622 -33.07 -11.44 3.06
CA LEU A 622 -32.46 -10.12 2.91
C LEU A 622 -30.92 -10.16 2.79
N PRO A 623 -30.15 -10.90 3.62
CA PRO A 623 -28.72 -11.09 3.40
C PRO A 623 -28.37 -11.65 2.03
N LYS A 624 -29.15 -12.58 1.49
CA LYS A 624 -28.95 -13.15 0.16
C LYS A 624 -29.12 -12.09 -0.94
N ILE A 625 -30.19 -11.28 -0.84
CA ILE A 625 -30.47 -10.18 -1.78
C ILE A 625 -29.34 -9.14 -1.73
N ILE A 626 -28.83 -8.79 -0.54
CA ILE A 626 -27.72 -7.85 -0.37
C ILE A 626 -26.45 -8.38 -1.03
N LEU A 627 -26.13 -9.67 -0.87
CA LEU A 627 -24.96 -10.30 -1.51
C LEU A 627 -25.08 -10.25 -3.03
N GLN A 628 -26.25 -10.58 -3.59
CA GLN A 628 -26.51 -10.49 -5.02
C GLN A 628 -26.37 -9.05 -5.52
N ASN A 629 -27.00 -8.10 -4.84
CA ASN A 629 -26.90 -6.68 -5.17
C ASN A 629 -25.45 -6.19 -5.19
N ARG A 630 -24.66 -6.50 -4.15
CA ARG A 630 -23.23 -6.13 -4.09
C ARG A 630 -22.42 -6.74 -5.22
N SER A 631 -22.66 -8.01 -5.55
CA SER A 631 -21.97 -8.69 -6.65
C SER A 631 -22.27 -8.02 -8.00
N LEU A 632 -23.53 -7.76 -8.30
CA LEU A 632 -23.91 -7.11 -9.55
C LEU A 632 -23.48 -5.64 -9.62
N ALA A 633 -23.59 -4.90 -8.50
CA ALA A 633 -23.12 -3.51 -8.42
C ALA A 633 -21.60 -3.41 -8.66
N LYS A 634 -20.81 -4.35 -8.12
CA LYS A 634 -19.38 -4.43 -8.36
C LYS A 634 -19.05 -4.73 -9.82
N LEU A 635 -19.74 -5.69 -10.44
CA LEU A 635 -19.58 -5.99 -11.87
C LEU A 635 -19.88 -4.75 -12.72
N LYS A 636 -20.99 -4.09 -12.44
CA LYS A 636 -21.40 -2.88 -13.17
C LYS A 636 -20.37 -1.76 -13.03
N SER A 637 -20.05 -1.36 -11.81
CA SER A 637 -19.18 -0.20 -11.56
C SER A 637 -17.72 -0.47 -11.95
N THR A 638 -17.21 -1.71 -11.80
CA THR A 638 -15.79 -2.03 -12.05
C THR A 638 -15.51 -2.33 -13.52
N TYR A 639 -16.46 -2.98 -14.22
CA TYR A 639 -16.22 -3.46 -15.58
C TYR A 639 -17.12 -2.80 -16.61
N THR A 640 -18.44 -2.94 -16.53
CA THR A 640 -19.29 -2.52 -17.64
C THR A 640 -19.37 -1.00 -17.79
N ASP A 641 -19.25 -0.24 -16.70
CA ASP A 641 -19.22 1.22 -16.75
C ASP A 641 -17.79 1.75 -16.96
N LYS A 642 -16.79 1.13 -16.31
CA LYS A 642 -15.43 1.67 -16.26
C LYS A 642 -14.56 1.32 -17.45
N LEU A 643 -14.61 0.08 -17.96
CA LEU A 643 -13.80 -0.34 -19.12
C LEU A 643 -14.00 0.53 -20.37
N PRO A 644 -15.21 0.95 -20.74
CA PRO A 644 -15.40 1.83 -21.90
C PRO A 644 -14.70 3.19 -21.78
N GLU A 645 -14.53 3.70 -20.55
CA GLU A 645 -13.82 4.97 -20.27
C GLU A 645 -12.30 4.83 -20.44
N MET A 646 -11.78 3.61 -20.32
CA MET A 646 -10.34 3.30 -20.40
C MET A 646 -9.87 2.96 -21.82
N ILE A 647 -10.77 2.96 -22.78
CA ILE A 647 -10.41 2.71 -24.18
C ILE A 647 -9.59 3.90 -24.69
N SER A 648 -8.36 3.63 -25.10
CA SER A 648 -7.43 4.62 -25.64
C SER A 648 -7.98 5.24 -26.93
N PRO A 649 -8.00 6.58 -27.03
CA PRO A 649 -8.42 7.25 -28.27
C PRO A 649 -7.40 7.09 -29.41
N LYS A 650 -6.17 6.65 -29.11
CA LYS A 650 -5.09 6.50 -30.11
C LYS A 650 -5.31 5.29 -31.02
N ASP A 651 -5.79 4.16 -30.45
CA ASP A 651 -5.91 2.89 -31.16
C ASP A 651 -7.23 2.13 -30.88
N GLY A 652 -8.08 2.66 -30.00
CA GLY A 652 -9.37 2.06 -29.67
C GLY A 652 -9.27 0.81 -28.76
N ARG A 653 -8.15 0.61 -28.09
CA ARG A 653 -7.90 -0.58 -27.23
C ARG A 653 -7.76 -0.17 -25.77
N VAL A 654 -7.90 -1.16 -24.89
CA VAL A 654 -7.62 -1.00 -23.46
C VAL A 654 -6.24 -1.55 -23.17
N HIS A 655 -5.41 -0.75 -22.49
CA HIS A 655 -4.06 -1.11 -22.09
C HIS A 655 -4.00 -1.28 -20.59
N THR A 656 -3.73 -2.48 -20.12
CA THR A 656 -3.43 -2.74 -18.71
C THR A 656 -1.93 -2.58 -18.46
N THR A 657 -1.54 -2.43 -17.22
CA THR A 657 -0.14 -2.50 -16.79
C THR A 657 0.08 -3.76 -15.97
N TYR A 658 1.04 -4.59 -16.33
CA TYR A 658 1.46 -5.76 -15.56
C TYR A 658 2.65 -5.42 -14.66
N ALA A 659 2.50 -5.61 -13.35
CA ALA A 659 3.59 -5.49 -12.39
C ALA A 659 4.17 -6.87 -12.05
N GLN A 660 5.51 -7.01 -12.15
CA GLN A 660 6.24 -8.24 -11.83
C GLN A 660 6.63 -8.33 -10.35
N ALA A 661 7.01 -7.20 -9.74
CA ALA A 661 7.61 -7.13 -8.42
C ALA A 661 6.59 -6.82 -7.32
N VAL A 662 5.44 -7.50 -7.30
CA VAL A 662 4.36 -7.29 -6.32
C VAL A 662 4.05 -8.54 -5.52
N ALA A 663 3.81 -9.66 -6.20
CA ALA A 663 3.45 -10.89 -5.52
C ALA A 663 4.71 -11.70 -5.17
N ILE A 664 4.88 -12.06 -3.90
CA ILE A 664 6.04 -12.87 -3.46
C ILE A 664 6.17 -14.21 -4.18
N THR A 665 5.07 -14.72 -4.75
CA THR A 665 5.02 -15.99 -5.50
C THR A 665 5.48 -15.88 -6.96
N GLY A 666 5.89 -14.73 -7.43
CA GLY A 666 6.24 -14.54 -8.84
C GLY A 666 5.06 -14.23 -9.76
N ARG A 667 3.81 -14.33 -9.28
CA ARG A 667 2.62 -14.03 -10.10
C ARG A 667 2.62 -12.57 -10.54
N LEU A 668 2.20 -12.34 -11.78
CA LEU A 668 1.98 -11.01 -12.33
C LEU A 668 0.74 -10.37 -11.70
N ALA A 669 0.76 -9.06 -11.53
CA ALA A 669 -0.40 -8.29 -11.09
C ALA A 669 -0.83 -7.32 -12.21
N SER A 670 -2.05 -7.45 -12.72
CA SER A 670 -2.63 -6.54 -13.71
C SER A 670 -3.30 -5.36 -13.03
N ASN A 671 -2.99 -4.14 -13.47
CA ASN A 671 -3.50 -2.89 -12.90
C ASN A 671 -3.99 -1.95 -14.01
N ASN A 672 -4.98 -1.13 -13.70
CA ASN A 672 -5.48 -0.05 -14.55
C ASN A 672 -5.80 -0.42 -16.01
N PRO A 673 -6.75 -1.37 -16.27
CA PRO A 673 -7.60 -2.10 -15.34
C PRO A 673 -6.99 -3.44 -14.88
N ASN A 674 -7.48 -3.99 -13.76
CA ASN A 674 -7.14 -5.36 -13.39
C ASN A 674 -7.97 -6.35 -14.20
N LEU A 675 -7.38 -6.90 -15.26
CA LEU A 675 -8.01 -7.87 -16.16
C LEU A 675 -8.01 -9.31 -15.58
N GLN A 676 -7.12 -9.60 -14.62
CA GLN A 676 -7.02 -10.93 -14.00
C GLN A 676 -8.16 -11.23 -13.01
N ASN A 677 -8.90 -10.20 -12.57
CA ASN A 677 -9.99 -10.34 -11.61
C ASN A 677 -11.38 -10.36 -12.25
N ILE A 678 -11.50 -10.45 -13.57
CA ILE A 678 -12.79 -10.58 -14.26
C ILE A 678 -13.42 -11.93 -13.88
N PRO A 679 -14.62 -11.95 -13.25
CA PRO A 679 -15.16 -13.17 -12.68
C PRO A 679 -15.49 -14.22 -13.74
N ILE A 680 -15.20 -15.50 -13.41
CA ILE A 680 -15.51 -16.65 -14.26
C ILE A 680 -16.57 -17.58 -13.64
N ARG A 681 -16.81 -17.47 -12.33
CA ARG A 681 -17.65 -18.43 -11.61
C ARG A 681 -19.14 -18.18 -11.80
N THR A 682 -19.56 -16.93 -11.96
CA THR A 682 -20.96 -16.56 -12.17
C THR A 682 -21.28 -16.34 -13.66
N ALA A 683 -22.52 -16.57 -14.06
CA ALA A 683 -22.96 -16.34 -15.44
C ALA A 683 -22.79 -14.88 -15.84
N GLU A 684 -23.15 -13.96 -14.93
CA GLU A 684 -23.03 -12.51 -15.15
C GLU A 684 -21.56 -12.09 -15.29
N GLY A 685 -20.67 -12.67 -14.46
CA GLY A 685 -19.23 -12.42 -14.53
C GLY A 685 -18.62 -12.90 -15.86
N ARG A 686 -18.98 -14.12 -16.29
CA ARG A 686 -18.53 -14.64 -17.60
C ARG A 686 -18.99 -13.77 -18.77
N ARG A 687 -20.18 -13.19 -18.70
CA ARG A 687 -20.70 -12.30 -19.75
C ARG A 687 -19.79 -11.10 -20.01
N VAL A 688 -19.07 -10.58 -19.00
CA VAL A 688 -18.12 -9.49 -19.20
C VAL A 688 -17.02 -9.89 -20.20
N ARG A 689 -16.60 -11.15 -20.20
CA ARG A 689 -15.61 -11.69 -21.15
C ARG A 689 -16.07 -11.65 -22.61
N ARG A 690 -17.38 -11.61 -22.89
CA ARG A 690 -17.91 -11.46 -24.26
C ARG A 690 -17.55 -10.14 -24.91
N ALA A 691 -17.29 -9.11 -24.10
CA ALA A 691 -16.87 -7.84 -24.62
C ALA A 691 -15.40 -7.78 -25.07
N PHE A 692 -14.60 -8.79 -24.73
CA PHE A 692 -13.20 -8.91 -25.16
C PHE A 692 -13.15 -9.64 -26.49
N THR A 693 -12.92 -8.91 -27.58
CA THR A 693 -13.06 -9.36 -28.96
C THR A 693 -11.76 -9.20 -29.73
N ALA A 694 -11.68 -9.84 -30.89
CA ALA A 694 -10.61 -9.61 -31.85
C ALA A 694 -11.09 -8.68 -33.00
N PRO A 695 -10.19 -8.04 -33.75
CA PRO A 695 -10.51 -7.32 -34.98
C PRO A 695 -11.13 -8.24 -36.04
N GLN A 696 -11.82 -7.63 -37.00
CA GLN A 696 -12.40 -8.38 -38.13
C GLN A 696 -11.31 -9.17 -38.87
N GLY A 697 -11.56 -10.46 -39.13
CA GLY A 697 -10.61 -11.40 -39.74
C GLY A 697 -9.62 -12.04 -38.76
N SER A 698 -9.81 -11.81 -37.45
CA SER A 698 -9.07 -12.45 -36.37
C SER A 698 -10.03 -13.07 -35.35
N VAL A 699 -9.53 -13.98 -34.56
CA VAL A 699 -10.26 -14.66 -33.48
C VAL A 699 -9.47 -14.55 -32.18
N ILE A 700 -10.15 -14.74 -31.04
CA ILE A 700 -9.49 -14.94 -29.76
C ILE A 700 -9.11 -16.42 -29.61
N VAL A 701 -7.86 -16.66 -29.24
CA VAL A 701 -7.37 -17.99 -28.88
C VAL A 701 -6.91 -17.92 -27.42
N SER A 702 -7.49 -18.79 -26.58
CA SER A 702 -7.12 -18.97 -25.19
C SER A 702 -6.39 -20.30 -25.03
N ALA A 703 -5.27 -20.29 -24.32
CA ALA A 703 -4.52 -21.49 -23.96
C ALA A 703 -4.31 -21.53 -22.45
N ASP A 704 -4.93 -22.50 -21.79
CA ASP A 704 -4.91 -22.65 -20.33
C ASP A 704 -4.23 -23.97 -19.92
N TYR A 705 -3.42 -23.92 -18.86
CA TYR A 705 -2.82 -25.12 -18.30
C TYR A 705 -3.83 -25.96 -17.55
N SER A 706 -3.97 -27.21 -17.98
CA SER A 706 -4.86 -28.18 -17.33
C SER A 706 -4.28 -28.66 -15.99
N GLN A 707 -4.89 -28.24 -14.88
CA GLN A 707 -4.58 -28.68 -13.51
C GLN A 707 -3.10 -28.50 -13.12
N ILE A 708 -2.49 -27.39 -13.51
CA ILE A 708 -1.04 -27.16 -13.36
C ILE A 708 -0.56 -27.32 -11.92
N GLU A 709 -1.28 -26.77 -10.94
CA GLU A 709 -0.89 -26.83 -9.51
C GLU A 709 -0.93 -28.28 -8.98
N LEU A 710 -1.87 -29.12 -9.43
CA LEU A 710 -1.90 -30.53 -9.06
C LEU A 710 -0.76 -31.34 -9.71
N ARG A 711 -0.38 -31.01 -10.94
CA ARG A 711 0.78 -31.60 -11.63
C ARG A 711 2.08 -31.23 -10.92
N ILE A 712 2.23 -29.98 -10.54
CA ILE A 712 3.38 -29.50 -9.75
C ILE A 712 3.42 -30.19 -8.39
N MET A 713 2.29 -30.35 -7.72
CA MET A 713 2.20 -31.07 -6.44
C MET A 713 2.60 -32.54 -6.61
N ALA A 714 2.19 -33.20 -7.69
CA ALA A 714 2.61 -34.59 -7.97
C ALA A 714 4.13 -34.69 -8.07
N HIS A 715 4.77 -33.75 -8.77
CA HIS A 715 6.22 -33.69 -8.87
C HIS A 715 6.89 -33.40 -7.52
N LEU A 716 6.50 -32.33 -6.83
CA LEU A 716 7.12 -31.88 -5.58
C LEU A 716 6.99 -32.91 -4.45
N SER A 717 5.84 -33.58 -4.37
CA SER A 717 5.59 -34.64 -3.41
C SER A 717 6.27 -35.96 -3.74
N GLY A 718 6.55 -36.21 -5.03
CA GLY A 718 7.04 -37.51 -5.50
C GLY A 718 6.03 -38.64 -5.29
N ASP A 719 4.75 -38.32 -5.06
CA ASP A 719 3.72 -39.31 -4.81
C ASP A 719 3.47 -40.19 -6.05
N LYS A 720 3.84 -41.46 -5.96
CA LYS A 720 3.79 -42.41 -7.08
C LYS A 720 2.38 -42.57 -7.64
N THR A 721 1.38 -42.52 -6.80
CA THR A 721 -0.04 -42.69 -7.18
C THR A 721 -0.51 -41.48 -7.99
N LEU A 722 -0.17 -40.29 -7.52
CA LEU A 722 -0.55 -39.05 -8.17
C LEU A 722 0.21 -38.85 -9.49
N ILE A 723 1.49 -39.18 -9.51
CA ILE A 723 2.32 -39.18 -10.76
C ILE A 723 1.74 -40.14 -11.79
N ALA A 724 1.46 -41.41 -11.42
CA ALA A 724 0.91 -42.39 -12.31
C ALA A 724 -0.45 -41.98 -12.89
N ALA A 725 -1.30 -41.36 -12.09
CA ALA A 725 -2.60 -40.84 -12.56
C ALA A 725 -2.42 -39.80 -13.69
N PHE A 726 -1.51 -38.85 -13.54
CA PHE A 726 -1.25 -37.86 -14.58
C PHE A 726 -0.56 -38.43 -15.81
N GLN A 727 0.38 -39.37 -15.64
CA GLN A 727 1.05 -40.06 -16.75
C GLN A 727 0.08 -40.90 -17.59
N ASN A 728 -0.93 -41.49 -16.96
CA ASN A 728 -1.99 -42.26 -17.63
C ASN A 728 -3.12 -41.40 -18.19
N GLY A 729 -3.10 -40.07 -18.00
CA GLY A 729 -4.18 -39.19 -18.43
C GLY A 729 -5.48 -39.33 -17.62
N GLU A 730 -5.41 -39.84 -16.38
CA GLU A 730 -6.59 -40.04 -15.54
C GLU A 730 -7.12 -38.69 -14.96
N ASP A 731 -8.43 -38.58 -14.82
CA ASP A 731 -9.07 -37.46 -14.11
C ASP A 731 -8.87 -37.63 -12.59
N VAL A 732 -7.87 -36.90 -12.05
CA VAL A 732 -7.51 -36.94 -10.61
C VAL A 732 -8.68 -36.58 -9.70
N HIS A 733 -9.55 -35.65 -10.10
CA HIS A 733 -10.72 -35.28 -9.29
C HIS A 733 -11.77 -36.42 -9.28
N ARG A 734 -12.00 -37.05 -10.42
CA ARG A 734 -12.87 -38.21 -10.52
C ARG A 734 -12.33 -39.38 -9.71
N ARG A 735 -11.02 -39.62 -9.79
CA ARG A 735 -10.33 -40.66 -9.02
C ARG A 735 -10.43 -40.40 -7.50
N THR A 736 -10.14 -39.19 -7.07
CA THR A 736 -10.29 -38.81 -5.66
C THR A 736 -11.74 -38.98 -5.19
N ALA A 737 -12.74 -38.59 -6.01
CA ALA A 737 -14.14 -38.79 -5.69
C ALA A 737 -14.48 -40.28 -5.51
N ALA A 738 -14.05 -41.14 -6.45
CA ALA A 738 -14.26 -42.57 -6.37
C ALA A 738 -13.78 -43.17 -5.03
N GLU A 739 -12.61 -42.72 -4.58
CA GLU A 739 -12.00 -43.22 -3.35
C GLU A 739 -12.61 -42.62 -2.08
N VAL A 740 -12.87 -41.33 -2.09
CA VAL A 740 -13.50 -40.64 -0.95
C VAL A 740 -14.91 -41.18 -0.68
N PHE A 741 -15.70 -41.43 -1.73
CA PHE A 741 -17.07 -41.93 -1.64
C PHE A 741 -17.15 -43.47 -1.67
N GLY A 742 -16.04 -44.15 -1.96
CA GLY A 742 -16.00 -45.64 -2.00
C GLY A 742 -16.80 -46.22 -3.16
N ILE A 743 -16.79 -45.56 -4.34
CA ILE A 743 -17.52 -45.97 -5.56
C ILE A 743 -16.54 -46.14 -6.73
N ALA A 744 -16.98 -46.88 -7.76
CA ALA A 744 -16.18 -47.01 -8.99
C ALA A 744 -16.07 -45.67 -9.75
N PRO A 745 -14.94 -45.34 -10.39
CA PRO A 745 -14.72 -44.05 -11.08
C PRO A 745 -15.78 -43.71 -12.11
N GLU A 746 -16.31 -44.70 -12.82
CA GLU A 746 -17.37 -44.57 -13.81
C GLU A 746 -18.73 -44.12 -13.20
N ASN A 747 -18.95 -44.40 -11.93
CA ASN A 747 -20.16 -44.07 -11.20
C ASN A 747 -20.08 -42.70 -10.46
N VAL A 748 -18.97 -41.99 -10.60
CA VAL A 748 -18.80 -40.67 -9.98
C VAL A 748 -19.69 -39.64 -10.67
N SER A 749 -20.60 -39.05 -9.88
CA SER A 749 -21.48 -37.98 -10.36
C SER A 749 -20.71 -36.66 -10.56
N PRO A 750 -21.21 -35.74 -11.38
CA PRO A 750 -20.59 -34.39 -11.52
C PRO A 750 -20.47 -33.64 -10.19
N GLU A 751 -21.43 -33.83 -9.28
CA GLU A 751 -21.42 -33.22 -7.95
C GLU A 751 -20.30 -33.79 -7.07
N GLN A 752 -20.17 -35.13 -7.04
CA GLN A 752 -19.09 -35.79 -6.29
C GLN A 752 -17.71 -35.41 -6.84
N ARG A 753 -17.56 -35.28 -8.15
CA ARG A 753 -16.33 -34.75 -8.77
C ARG A 753 -16.04 -33.34 -8.34
N ARG A 754 -17.06 -32.47 -8.24
CA ARG A 754 -16.93 -31.09 -7.74
C ARG A 754 -16.51 -31.10 -6.25
N TYR A 755 -17.07 -31.93 -5.41
CA TYR A 755 -16.62 -32.12 -4.03
C TYR A 755 -15.16 -32.54 -3.97
N ALA A 756 -14.76 -33.52 -4.77
CA ALA A 756 -13.36 -33.95 -4.83
C ALA A 756 -12.42 -32.86 -5.32
N LYS A 757 -12.84 -32.02 -6.26
CA LYS A 757 -12.09 -30.82 -6.65
C LYS A 757 -11.84 -29.89 -5.46
N THR A 758 -12.86 -29.62 -4.65
CA THR A 758 -12.73 -28.82 -3.44
C THR A 758 -11.82 -29.48 -2.40
N ILE A 759 -11.91 -30.80 -2.24
CA ILE A 759 -11.05 -31.58 -1.33
C ILE A 759 -9.58 -31.49 -1.80
N ASN A 760 -9.31 -31.80 -3.08
CA ASN A 760 -7.96 -31.80 -3.62
C ASN A 760 -7.29 -30.43 -3.43
N PHE A 761 -7.91 -29.36 -3.89
CA PHE A 761 -7.32 -28.03 -3.74
C PHE A 761 -7.26 -27.57 -2.28
N GLY A 762 -8.31 -27.81 -1.51
CA GLY A 762 -8.33 -27.45 -0.10
C GLY A 762 -7.21 -28.09 0.70
N LEU A 763 -7.02 -29.42 0.54
CA LEU A 763 -5.99 -30.16 1.29
C LEU A 763 -4.57 -29.81 0.83
N ILE A 764 -4.36 -29.67 -0.48
CA ILE A 764 -3.07 -29.26 -1.03
C ILE A 764 -2.66 -27.87 -0.52
N TYR A 765 -3.63 -26.98 -0.32
CA TYR A 765 -3.39 -25.65 0.27
C TYR A 765 -3.33 -25.64 1.81
N GLY A 766 -3.31 -26.84 2.45
CA GLY A 766 -3.19 -26.97 3.91
C GLY A 766 -4.48 -26.62 4.67
N MET A 767 -5.64 -26.80 4.04
CA MET A 767 -6.94 -26.60 4.69
C MET A 767 -7.15 -27.67 5.78
N GLY A 768 -7.43 -27.23 7.00
CA GLY A 768 -7.77 -28.13 8.10
C GLY A 768 -9.22 -28.59 8.06
N GLN A 769 -9.58 -29.54 8.96
CA GLN A 769 -10.90 -30.14 9.02
C GLN A 769 -12.06 -29.14 9.14
N TYR A 770 -11.89 -28.06 9.93
CA TYR A 770 -12.91 -27.03 10.10
C TYR A 770 -13.19 -26.27 8.78
N GLY A 771 -12.13 -25.92 8.07
CA GLY A 771 -12.23 -25.25 6.76
C GLY A 771 -12.92 -26.14 5.72
N LEU A 772 -12.53 -27.43 5.69
CA LEU A 772 -13.10 -28.40 4.76
C LEU A 772 -14.59 -28.67 5.08
N ALA A 773 -14.93 -28.86 6.36
CA ALA A 773 -16.31 -29.02 6.81
C ALA A 773 -17.20 -27.85 6.37
N LYS A 774 -16.72 -26.62 6.56
CA LYS A 774 -17.42 -25.40 6.15
C LYS A 774 -17.58 -25.32 4.62
N SER A 775 -16.51 -25.62 3.86
CA SER A 775 -16.51 -25.55 2.40
C SER A 775 -17.45 -26.56 1.74
N LEU A 776 -17.61 -27.72 2.35
CA LEU A 776 -18.45 -28.81 1.84
C LEU A 776 -19.85 -28.84 2.46
N GLY A 777 -20.12 -28.05 3.50
CA GLY A 777 -21.40 -28.09 4.23
C GLY A 777 -21.62 -29.40 5.01
N ILE A 778 -20.55 -30.03 5.52
CA ILE A 778 -20.56 -31.30 6.25
C ILE A 778 -20.08 -31.09 7.69
N ASP A 779 -20.28 -32.11 8.54
CA ASP A 779 -19.78 -32.11 9.91
C ASP A 779 -18.24 -32.30 9.97
N ASN A 780 -17.63 -31.88 11.10
CA ASN A 780 -16.18 -31.97 11.29
C ASN A 780 -15.64 -33.40 11.27
N LEU A 781 -16.40 -34.40 11.71
CA LEU A 781 -15.96 -35.79 11.76
C LEU A 781 -15.87 -36.39 10.35
N SER A 782 -16.87 -36.09 9.52
CA SER A 782 -16.88 -36.45 8.09
C SER A 782 -15.75 -35.81 7.35
N ALA A 783 -15.49 -34.48 7.58
CA ALA A 783 -14.35 -33.77 7.01
C ALA A 783 -13.02 -34.40 7.44
N LYS A 784 -12.87 -34.78 8.70
CA LYS A 784 -11.65 -35.47 9.18
C LYS A 784 -11.47 -36.81 8.49
N THR A 785 -12.54 -37.60 8.32
CA THR A 785 -12.49 -38.89 7.63
C THR A 785 -12.03 -38.72 6.16
N PHE A 786 -12.48 -37.66 5.47
CA PHE A 786 -12.04 -37.38 4.11
C PHE A 786 -10.56 -36.99 4.06
N ILE A 787 -10.08 -36.19 5.00
CA ILE A 787 -8.67 -35.83 5.13
C ILE A 787 -7.80 -37.06 5.36
N ASP A 788 -8.20 -37.92 6.30
CA ASP A 788 -7.45 -39.13 6.65
C ASP A 788 -7.36 -40.11 5.45
N ARG A 789 -8.47 -40.27 4.68
CA ARG A 789 -8.50 -41.09 3.46
C ARG A 789 -7.62 -40.49 2.36
N TYR A 790 -7.66 -39.20 2.18
CA TYR A 790 -6.86 -38.48 1.18
C TYR A 790 -5.35 -38.69 1.41
N PHE A 791 -4.88 -38.46 2.63
CA PHE A 791 -3.46 -38.63 2.96
C PHE A 791 -3.02 -40.10 3.05
N ALA A 792 -3.92 -41.01 3.37
CA ALA A 792 -3.64 -42.45 3.25
C ALA A 792 -3.45 -42.87 1.79
N ARG A 793 -4.12 -42.18 0.85
CA ARG A 793 -4.00 -42.46 -0.59
C ARG A 793 -2.80 -41.78 -1.20
N TYR A 794 -2.48 -40.56 -0.78
CA TYR A 794 -1.40 -39.73 -1.26
C TYR A 794 -0.40 -39.41 -0.14
N PRO A 795 0.31 -40.43 0.40
CA PRO A 795 1.20 -40.23 1.55
C PRO A 795 2.35 -39.30 1.23
N GLY A 796 2.85 -39.30 -0.04
CA GLY A 796 3.89 -38.39 -0.49
C GLY A 796 3.52 -36.92 -0.37
N VAL A 797 2.22 -36.57 -0.49
CA VAL A 797 1.75 -35.20 -0.29
C VAL A 797 1.88 -34.79 1.18
N ALA A 798 1.50 -35.66 2.13
CA ALA A 798 1.67 -35.40 3.55
C ALA A 798 3.15 -35.23 3.94
N GLU A 799 4.03 -36.10 3.42
CA GLU A 799 5.47 -36.03 3.63
C GLU A 799 6.07 -34.74 3.06
N TYR A 800 5.65 -34.33 1.86
CA TYR A 800 6.06 -33.06 1.25
C TYR A 800 5.67 -31.88 2.16
N MET A 801 4.44 -31.82 2.63
CA MET A 801 3.97 -30.74 3.50
C MET A 801 4.79 -30.64 4.77
N GLN A 802 5.09 -31.74 5.42
CA GLN A 802 5.88 -31.76 6.64
C GLN A 802 7.33 -31.33 6.37
N ARG A 803 7.97 -31.91 5.37
CA ARG A 803 9.35 -31.58 4.95
C ARG A 803 9.50 -30.12 4.58
N THR A 804 8.52 -29.55 3.87
CA THR A 804 8.56 -28.15 3.43
C THR A 804 8.44 -27.18 4.61
N LYS A 805 7.62 -27.49 5.62
CA LYS A 805 7.55 -26.70 6.86
C LYS A 805 8.86 -26.74 7.64
N GLU A 806 9.47 -27.92 7.77
CA GLU A 806 10.76 -28.09 8.43
C GLU A 806 11.87 -27.32 7.71
N GLN A 807 11.92 -27.43 6.39
CA GLN A 807 12.86 -26.69 5.55
C GLN A 807 12.66 -25.17 5.67
N ALA A 808 11.42 -24.70 5.57
CA ALA A 808 11.08 -23.29 5.75
C ALA A 808 11.49 -22.78 7.13
N THR A 809 11.25 -23.58 8.18
CA THR A 809 11.66 -23.23 9.55
C THR A 809 13.18 -23.17 9.70
N ALA A 810 13.93 -24.06 9.03
CA ALA A 810 15.38 -24.09 9.10
C ALA A 810 16.03 -22.91 8.39
N GLN A 811 15.58 -22.54 7.18
CA GLN A 811 16.26 -21.56 6.32
C GLN A 811 15.52 -20.23 6.13
N GLY A 812 14.24 -20.12 6.58
CA GLY A 812 13.45 -18.88 6.50
C GLY A 812 12.76 -18.62 5.14
N PHE A 813 12.96 -19.51 4.17
CA PHE A 813 12.36 -19.42 2.84
C PHE A 813 12.06 -20.81 2.28
N VAL A 814 11.29 -20.85 1.19
CA VAL A 814 11.12 -22.03 0.33
C VAL A 814 11.47 -21.65 -1.11
N GLU A 815 11.74 -22.64 -1.97
CA GLU A 815 12.14 -22.43 -3.36
C GLU A 815 11.15 -23.08 -4.32
N THR A 816 10.96 -22.45 -5.49
CA THR A 816 10.29 -23.06 -6.64
C THR A 816 11.21 -24.09 -7.32
N LEU A 817 10.65 -24.84 -8.27
CA LEU A 817 11.44 -25.76 -9.12
C LEU A 817 12.60 -25.05 -9.84
N PHE A 818 12.42 -23.79 -10.20
CA PHE A 818 13.40 -22.98 -10.91
C PHE A 818 14.32 -22.15 -10.00
N GLY A 819 14.16 -22.26 -8.66
CA GLY A 819 15.04 -21.60 -7.69
C GLY A 819 14.58 -20.23 -7.21
N ARG A 820 13.34 -19.79 -7.52
CA ARG A 820 12.77 -18.58 -6.93
C ARG A 820 12.62 -18.77 -5.43
N ARG A 821 13.17 -17.83 -4.64
CA ARG A 821 13.06 -17.84 -3.18
C ARG A 821 11.85 -17.06 -2.71
N LEU A 822 11.08 -17.72 -1.86
CA LEU A 822 9.86 -17.18 -1.26
C LEU A 822 10.09 -17.08 0.24
N TYR A 823 10.43 -15.90 0.70
CA TYR A 823 10.79 -15.64 2.11
C TYR A 823 9.56 -15.65 3.01
N LEU A 824 9.72 -16.24 4.20
CA LEU A 824 8.64 -16.47 5.16
C LEU A 824 9.03 -15.91 6.55
N PRO A 825 9.02 -14.59 6.75
CA PRO A 825 9.50 -13.96 7.98
C PRO A 825 8.76 -14.43 9.24
N ASP A 826 7.49 -14.83 9.10
CA ASP A 826 6.65 -15.31 10.22
C ASP A 826 6.76 -16.81 10.51
N ILE A 827 7.60 -17.57 9.80
CA ILE A 827 7.68 -19.04 9.97
C ILE A 827 8.14 -19.44 11.39
N ARG A 828 8.94 -18.60 12.05
CA ARG A 828 9.41 -18.78 13.43
C ARG A 828 8.67 -17.89 14.43
N ASN A 829 7.53 -17.29 14.03
CA ASN A 829 6.80 -16.38 14.89
C ASN A 829 6.25 -17.12 16.13
N LYS A 830 6.41 -16.52 17.32
CA LYS A 830 5.86 -17.06 18.58
C LYS A 830 4.34 -17.10 18.60
N ASN A 831 3.68 -16.18 17.87
CA ASN A 831 2.24 -16.22 17.70
C ASN A 831 1.82 -17.42 16.83
N ALA A 832 1.07 -18.34 17.41
CA ALA A 832 0.63 -19.57 16.74
C ALA A 832 -0.20 -19.31 15.46
N ASN A 833 -1.01 -18.24 15.43
CA ASN A 833 -1.83 -17.91 14.26
C ASN A 833 -0.96 -17.36 13.10
N ALA A 834 0.00 -16.48 13.40
CA ALA A 834 0.94 -15.97 12.42
C ALA A 834 1.82 -17.11 11.88
N ARG A 835 2.36 -17.96 12.76
CA ARG A 835 3.14 -19.14 12.37
C ARG A 835 2.34 -20.12 11.51
N ALA A 836 1.10 -20.44 11.90
CA ALA A 836 0.23 -21.32 11.11
C ALA A 836 -0.10 -20.70 9.72
N GLY A 837 -0.19 -19.37 9.64
CA GLY A 837 -0.29 -18.65 8.36
C GLY A 837 0.95 -18.86 7.49
N ALA A 838 2.14 -18.66 8.06
CA ALA A 838 3.41 -18.85 7.38
C ALA A 838 3.66 -20.32 6.99
N GLU A 839 3.27 -21.30 7.81
CA GLU A 839 3.34 -22.73 7.48
C GLU A 839 2.46 -23.08 6.27
N ARG A 840 1.25 -22.53 6.18
CA ARG A 840 0.41 -22.72 4.98
C ARG A 840 1.02 -22.04 3.75
N ALA A 841 1.58 -20.84 3.93
CA ALA A 841 2.30 -20.16 2.85
C ALA A 841 3.51 -20.98 2.39
N ALA A 842 4.26 -21.61 3.30
CA ALA A 842 5.39 -22.49 2.99
C ALA A 842 4.98 -23.66 2.08
N ILE A 843 3.84 -24.28 2.35
CA ILE A 843 3.34 -25.41 1.53
C ILE A 843 2.95 -24.95 0.13
N ASN A 844 2.27 -23.79 0.04
CA ASN A 844 1.67 -23.30 -1.19
C ASN A 844 2.67 -22.58 -2.10
N ALA A 845 3.62 -21.86 -1.52
CA ALA A 845 4.51 -20.99 -2.26
C ALA A 845 5.36 -21.69 -3.32
N PRO A 846 5.97 -22.88 -3.07
CA PRO A 846 6.71 -23.59 -4.12
C PRO A 846 5.82 -24.00 -5.28
N MET A 847 4.60 -24.42 -5.02
CA MET A 847 3.65 -24.85 -6.05
C MET A 847 3.16 -23.65 -6.89
N GLN A 848 2.66 -22.62 -6.23
CA GLN A 848 2.16 -21.42 -6.91
C GLN A 848 3.28 -20.65 -7.62
N GLY A 849 4.46 -20.58 -7.01
CA GLY A 849 5.61 -19.95 -7.63
C GLY A 849 6.12 -20.73 -8.84
N THR A 850 6.16 -22.07 -8.77
CA THR A 850 6.54 -22.89 -9.93
C THR A 850 5.51 -22.73 -11.07
N ALA A 851 4.21 -22.66 -10.76
CA ALA A 851 3.19 -22.37 -11.78
C ALA A 851 3.42 -21.01 -12.45
N SER A 852 3.75 -20.00 -11.63
CA SER A 852 4.09 -18.67 -12.14
C SER A 852 5.36 -18.67 -13.01
N ASP A 853 6.38 -19.40 -12.61
CA ASP A 853 7.62 -19.53 -13.40
C ASP A 853 7.35 -20.24 -14.74
N LEU A 854 6.52 -21.28 -14.76
CA LEU A 854 6.14 -22.00 -15.97
C LEU A 854 5.36 -21.10 -16.94
N ILE A 855 4.38 -20.32 -16.48
CA ILE A 855 3.63 -19.42 -17.35
C ILE A 855 4.52 -18.28 -17.90
N LYS A 856 5.45 -17.76 -17.11
CA LYS A 856 6.45 -16.79 -17.58
C LYS A 856 7.35 -17.34 -18.66
N ARG A 857 7.82 -18.58 -18.51
CA ARG A 857 8.59 -19.29 -19.55
C ARG A 857 7.75 -19.51 -20.81
N ALA A 858 6.48 -19.88 -20.66
CA ALA A 858 5.54 -20.00 -21.77
C ALA A 858 5.36 -18.67 -22.51
N MET A 859 5.23 -17.56 -21.79
CA MET A 859 5.15 -16.23 -22.40
C MET A 859 6.38 -15.91 -23.24
N ILE A 860 7.57 -16.18 -22.72
CA ILE A 860 8.84 -15.95 -23.44
C ILE A 860 8.91 -16.81 -24.70
N ASP A 861 8.66 -18.12 -24.59
CA ASP A 861 8.80 -19.04 -25.69
C ASP A 861 7.72 -18.84 -26.76
N VAL A 862 6.50 -18.50 -26.37
CA VAL A 862 5.41 -18.14 -27.29
C VAL A 862 5.74 -16.81 -28.01
N SER A 863 6.16 -15.76 -27.31
CA SER A 863 6.54 -14.49 -27.93
C SER A 863 7.70 -14.67 -28.91
N ARG A 864 8.73 -15.46 -28.54
CA ARG A 864 9.84 -15.78 -29.41
C ARG A 864 9.37 -16.52 -30.66
N TRP A 865 8.56 -17.56 -30.51
CA TRP A 865 8.01 -18.31 -31.65
C TRP A 865 7.19 -17.42 -32.58
N LEU A 866 6.31 -16.56 -32.06
CA LEU A 866 5.53 -15.64 -32.89
C LEU A 866 6.43 -14.72 -33.73
N SER A 867 7.53 -14.24 -33.13
CA SER A 867 8.52 -13.39 -33.80
C SER A 867 9.35 -14.15 -34.84
N ASP A 868 9.87 -15.32 -34.48
CA ASP A 868 10.75 -16.12 -35.34
C ASP A 868 10.01 -16.62 -36.60
N ASP A 869 8.74 -17.00 -36.45
CA ASP A 869 7.90 -17.44 -37.59
C ASP A 869 7.23 -16.25 -38.32
N LEU A 870 7.52 -14.99 -37.91
CA LEU A 870 6.96 -13.74 -38.46
C LEU A 870 5.42 -13.73 -38.50
N LEU A 871 4.77 -14.28 -37.46
CA LEU A 871 3.33 -14.34 -37.37
C LEU A 871 2.75 -12.97 -36.98
N GLN A 872 1.54 -12.69 -37.46
CA GLN A 872 0.77 -11.49 -37.10
C GLN A 872 -0.04 -11.69 -35.83
N SER A 873 -0.12 -12.91 -35.31
CA SER A 873 -0.72 -13.27 -34.03
C SER A 873 -0.05 -12.52 -32.89
N LYS A 874 -0.83 -12.06 -31.90
CA LYS A 874 -0.36 -11.22 -30.79
C LYS A 874 -0.76 -11.82 -29.46
N LEU A 875 0.17 -11.92 -28.54
CA LEU A 875 -0.13 -12.14 -27.13
C LEU A 875 -0.71 -10.84 -26.56
N ILE A 876 -1.93 -10.92 -25.98
CA ILE A 876 -2.67 -9.72 -25.54
C ILE A 876 -2.99 -9.73 -24.04
N MET A 877 -3.13 -10.91 -23.42
CA MET A 877 -3.38 -11.02 -21.97
C MET A 877 -2.71 -12.26 -21.38
N GLN A 878 -2.35 -12.15 -20.12
CA GLN A 878 -2.03 -13.27 -19.24
C GLN A 878 -2.98 -13.22 -18.03
N VAL A 879 -3.72 -14.29 -17.78
CA VAL A 879 -4.72 -14.37 -16.71
C VAL A 879 -4.57 -15.69 -15.97
N HIS A 880 -4.09 -15.68 -14.73
CA HIS A 880 -3.79 -16.88 -13.93
C HIS A 880 -2.83 -17.84 -14.65
N ASP A 881 -3.33 -18.97 -15.13
CA ASP A 881 -2.56 -20.02 -15.82
C ASP A 881 -2.84 -20.01 -17.35
N GLU A 882 -3.48 -18.95 -17.85
CA GLU A 882 -3.99 -18.78 -19.21
C GLU A 882 -3.19 -17.70 -19.97
N LEU A 883 -2.89 -18.00 -21.25
CA LEU A 883 -2.43 -17.04 -22.25
C LEU A 883 -3.54 -16.78 -23.28
N VAL A 884 -3.81 -15.51 -23.54
CA VAL A 884 -4.83 -15.09 -24.51
C VAL A 884 -4.16 -14.38 -25.66
N LEU A 885 -4.46 -14.85 -26.87
CA LEU A 885 -3.91 -14.34 -28.12
C LEU A 885 -5.03 -13.80 -29.02
N GLU A 886 -4.68 -12.79 -29.79
CA GLU A 886 -5.43 -12.33 -30.95
C GLU A 886 -4.78 -12.95 -32.20
N VAL A 887 -5.51 -13.76 -32.95
CA VAL A 887 -4.95 -14.61 -34.00
C VAL A 887 -5.71 -14.36 -35.32
N PRO A 888 -5.04 -13.91 -36.40
CA PRO A 888 -5.64 -13.89 -37.72
C PRO A 888 -6.13 -15.28 -38.16
N GLU A 889 -7.30 -15.35 -38.77
CA GLU A 889 -7.89 -16.62 -39.23
C GLU A 889 -6.94 -17.46 -40.10
N ALA A 890 -6.07 -16.80 -40.89
CA ALA A 890 -5.08 -17.48 -41.72
C ALA A 890 -3.99 -18.21 -40.93
N GLU A 891 -3.74 -17.83 -39.68
CA GLU A 891 -2.71 -18.46 -38.85
C GLU A 891 -3.30 -19.43 -37.83
N LEU A 892 -4.62 -19.54 -37.75
CA LEU A 892 -5.34 -20.24 -36.69
C LEU A 892 -4.93 -21.72 -36.58
N ASP A 893 -4.83 -22.44 -37.69
CA ASP A 893 -4.49 -23.86 -37.66
C ASP A 893 -3.07 -24.10 -37.12
N SER A 894 -2.11 -23.24 -37.51
CA SER A 894 -0.75 -23.28 -36.99
C SER A 894 -0.68 -22.97 -35.51
N VAL A 895 -1.46 -21.96 -35.07
CA VAL A 895 -1.49 -21.57 -33.66
C VAL A 895 -2.12 -22.68 -32.80
N LYS A 896 -3.22 -23.25 -33.21
CA LYS A 896 -3.87 -24.38 -32.52
C LYS A 896 -2.97 -25.60 -32.36
N GLU A 897 -2.12 -25.87 -33.33
CA GLU A 897 -1.20 -26.99 -33.26
C GLU A 897 0.02 -26.70 -32.39
N LYS A 898 0.70 -25.56 -32.62
CA LYS A 898 2.01 -25.26 -32.00
C LYS A 898 1.91 -24.70 -30.59
N LEU A 899 0.93 -23.84 -30.30
CA LEU A 899 0.81 -23.16 -29.02
C LEU A 899 0.76 -24.14 -27.82
N PRO A 900 -0.11 -25.17 -27.79
CA PRO A 900 -0.13 -26.12 -26.69
C PRO A 900 1.16 -26.95 -26.59
N GLN A 901 1.83 -27.22 -27.72
CA GLN A 901 3.09 -27.95 -27.72
C GLN A 901 4.26 -27.15 -27.15
N ILE A 902 4.28 -25.84 -27.39
CA ILE A 902 5.25 -24.90 -26.77
C ILE A 902 5.02 -24.85 -25.29
N MET A 903 3.78 -24.57 -24.87
CA MET A 903 3.43 -24.49 -23.45
C MET A 903 3.71 -25.78 -22.68
N ALA A 904 3.52 -26.95 -23.32
CA ALA A 904 3.77 -28.27 -22.71
C ALA A 904 5.26 -28.61 -22.52
N LYS A 905 6.19 -27.84 -23.11
CA LYS A 905 7.63 -28.14 -23.08
C LYS A 905 8.46 -27.16 -22.25
N VAL A 906 7.86 -26.13 -21.67
CA VAL A 906 8.58 -25.08 -20.96
C VAL A 906 9.26 -25.54 -19.67
N ASP A 907 8.91 -26.71 -19.15
CA ASP A 907 9.58 -27.35 -18.01
C ASP A 907 10.91 -28.00 -18.35
N GLU A 908 11.24 -28.11 -19.65
CA GLU A 908 12.47 -28.77 -20.16
C GLU A 908 12.68 -30.20 -19.63
N GLY A 909 11.56 -30.88 -19.31
CA GLY A 909 11.56 -32.24 -18.75
C GLY A 909 11.92 -32.33 -17.28
N MET A 910 11.88 -31.20 -16.55
CA MET A 910 12.12 -31.20 -15.11
C MET A 910 10.96 -31.80 -14.30
N LEU A 911 9.73 -31.74 -14.80
CA LEU A 911 8.57 -32.34 -14.14
C LEU A 911 8.46 -33.85 -14.40
N ASN A 912 8.12 -34.61 -13.38
CA ASN A 912 7.86 -36.07 -13.49
C ASN A 912 6.51 -36.42 -14.13
N VAL A 913 5.72 -35.40 -14.46
CA VAL A 913 4.39 -35.50 -15.07
C VAL A 913 4.30 -34.58 -16.27
N PRO A 914 3.56 -34.95 -17.34
CA PRO A 914 3.45 -34.08 -18.50
C PRO A 914 2.69 -32.79 -18.17
N LEU A 915 3.14 -31.64 -18.69
CA LEU A 915 2.32 -30.42 -18.77
C LEU A 915 1.33 -30.59 -19.95
N VAL A 916 0.12 -30.09 -19.75
CA VAL A 916 -0.92 -30.11 -20.78
C VAL A 916 -1.56 -28.73 -20.81
N ALA A 917 -1.60 -28.10 -21.99
CA ALA A 917 -2.33 -26.89 -22.27
C ALA A 917 -3.52 -27.22 -23.17
N GLU A 918 -4.69 -26.71 -22.80
CA GLU A 918 -5.93 -26.82 -23.57
C GLU A 918 -6.16 -25.52 -24.33
N VAL A 919 -6.53 -25.63 -25.61
CA VAL A 919 -6.72 -24.48 -26.50
C VAL A 919 -8.18 -24.34 -26.88
N GLY A 920 -8.75 -23.18 -26.59
CA GLY A 920 -10.07 -22.78 -27.04
C GLY A 920 -9.99 -21.66 -28.07
N VAL A 921 -11.02 -21.54 -28.91
CA VAL A 921 -11.11 -20.53 -29.97
C VAL A 921 -12.51 -19.95 -29.99
N GLY A 922 -12.63 -18.64 -30.09
CA GLY A 922 -13.91 -17.95 -30.13
C GLY A 922 -13.82 -16.57 -30.78
N MET A 923 -14.97 -15.99 -31.08
CA MET A 923 -15.07 -14.59 -31.50
C MET A 923 -14.82 -13.60 -30.36
N ASN A 924 -14.89 -14.09 -29.14
CA ASN A 924 -14.63 -13.36 -27.92
C ASN A 924 -14.01 -14.30 -26.87
N TRP A 925 -13.55 -13.70 -25.77
CA TRP A 925 -12.83 -14.45 -24.73
C TRP A 925 -13.72 -15.47 -23.99
N GLU A 926 -15.05 -15.21 -23.83
CA GLU A 926 -15.97 -16.19 -23.21
C GLU A 926 -16.12 -17.46 -24.06
N GLU A 927 -16.16 -17.32 -25.38
CA GLU A 927 -16.27 -18.46 -26.31
C GLU A 927 -14.96 -19.24 -26.44
N ALA A 928 -13.83 -18.55 -26.23
CA ALA A 928 -12.51 -19.15 -26.30
C ALA A 928 -12.07 -19.87 -25.02
N HIS A 929 -12.84 -19.80 -23.92
CA HIS A 929 -12.46 -20.35 -22.61
C HIS A 929 -13.31 -21.60 -22.24
#